data_bf2e23de64d78d0a15ca769293299571
#
_entry.id   bf2e23de64d78d0a15ca769293299571
#
_cell.length_a   1.000
_cell.length_b   1.000
_cell.length_c   1.000
_cell.angle_alpha   90.00
_cell.angle_beta   90.00
_cell.angle_gamma   90.00
#
_symmetry.space_group_name_H-M   'P 1'
#
loop_
_entity.id
_entity.type
_entity.pdbx_description
1 polymer ?
#
loop_
_entity_poly.entity_id
_entity_poly.type
_entity_poly.pdbx_seq_one_letter_code
_entity_poly.pdbx_strand_id
1 'polypeptide(L)'
;MIKKEQSLVKMLLPHIIAVVAFLFITMAYFSPMLQGKVLSQHDVTQYQGSAKEISDYYYNEGKTSAWTGSMFSGMPAYQIGVHGGSPNFLDYLEAPVKALGNTTAGPVFAGMLMAYILFCLMGLSPAVAILGAVAYSLSSYNIVILNAGHVTKAWALAYMPLIVAGFMSLFKNKILLGSVLVGLGLALQIKSNHLQVTYYTGLLSVILFITYAVEVLSKKNYKSFLMSCGAMIIAVALAVLANLGNIYGNMEMARESTRGKSELTSPKSESEKQSTGLDKDYAFGWSYGKAETFTFLVPNLYGGESKPYDKDAQSIKVLTQKVQSGEIPAEFANQVSRIPQYWGDQPFTQGTVYLGAIVCFLFLLGMIIIRSNVKWGLLVATIFFILLAWGKNLEWFNDWFFYHFPLYSKFRAVSTALVVPALTIVMVAVWGIKEFFSGEIDKKKLKKALYISLGVVGGLCLILWIAPGAFFNFTSGADAQWKAQVPEWYYNALLADRQDLMSSDALRSLVFVLLGAAILYFSLRTKVDTKKMTIYGSLGLAVLVLIDLWGIDKRYLNENNFVAKSTYKTETFSPSVADQAILKDQHPSYRVLNLNNPFAETTTSYYHKSIGGYHAAKLKRYQELIDSRLDGEVNQIIGTFSSQNIDTIMASFNKTKALNMLNAKYVIYHPEQPPLVNPNAMGNAWFVNEYKLVNNADEEIAAINTLDPHTTAVVDKRFESELSGLKITPDSTATIELVSYKPDELTYKTKAASEQLAVLSEIYFSNGWQAYVDGKEVPHFRADWTLRAMRIPAGEHEIIFKFEPQGYYNSRHVATASSAVLVLLLIGIIIRPFVLKRKDE
;
A
#
# COMPACT_ATOMS: atom_id res chain seq x y z
N MET A 1 51.40 -10.32 -0.03
CA MET A 1 50.03 -10.82 -0.21
C MET A 1 49.34 -11.13 1.13
N ILE A 2 49.83 -12.01 1.94
CA ILE A 2 49.19 -12.47 3.21
C ILE A 2 48.90 -11.33 4.22
N LYS A 3 49.79 -10.33 4.38
CA LYS A 3 49.53 -9.18 5.27
C LYS A 3 48.46 -8.20 4.74
N LYS A 4 48.24 -8.06 3.40
CA LYS A 4 47.19 -7.22 2.81
C LYS A 4 45.79 -7.90 2.90
N GLU A 5 45.72 -9.21 2.74
CA GLU A 5 44.48 -9.98 2.88
C GLU A 5 43.97 -10.00 4.33
N GLN A 6 44.86 -10.15 5.31
CA GLN A 6 44.51 -10.01 6.72
C GLN A 6 43.97 -8.61 7.06
N SER A 7 44.41 -7.55 6.34
CA SER A 7 43.90 -6.20 6.50
C SER A 7 42.47 -6.04 5.96
N LEU A 8 42.16 -6.62 4.80
CA LEU A 8 40.84 -6.55 4.19
C LEU A 8 39.79 -7.31 5.00
N VAL A 9 40.10 -8.51 5.45
CA VAL A 9 39.22 -9.32 6.31
C VAL A 9 38.91 -8.58 7.60
N LYS A 10 39.90 -7.99 8.27
CA LYS A 10 39.69 -7.20 9.50
C LYS A 10 38.80 -5.97 9.26
N MET A 11 38.84 -5.37 8.10
CA MET A 11 38.01 -4.23 7.75
C MET A 11 36.57 -4.65 7.45
N LEU A 12 36.37 -5.78 6.77
CA LEU A 12 35.05 -6.27 6.40
C LEU A 12 34.30 -7.01 7.54
N LEU A 13 35.05 -7.60 8.49
CA LEU A 13 34.50 -8.43 9.54
C LEU A 13 33.36 -7.75 10.33
N PRO A 14 33.44 -6.47 10.78
CA PRO A 14 32.33 -5.83 11.49
C PRO A 14 31.06 -5.69 10.62
N HIS A 15 31.23 -5.51 9.31
CA HIS A 15 30.10 -5.40 8.38
C HIS A 15 29.45 -6.76 8.12
N ILE A 16 30.25 -7.82 8.02
CA ILE A 16 29.75 -9.20 7.91
C ILE A 16 28.97 -9.59 9.17
N ILE A 17 29.53 -9.27 10.36
CA ILE A 17 28.83 -9.50 11.64
C ILE A 17 27.48 -8.78 11.67
N ALA A 18 27.42 -7.53 11.20
CA ALA A 18 26.17 -6.77 11.14
C ALA A 18 25.13 -7.46 10.24
N VAL A 19 25.52 -7.89 9.04
CA VAL A 19 24.61 -8.59 8.09
C VAL A 19 24.10 -9.91 8.69
N VAL A 20 25.01 -10.69 9.32
CA VAL A 20 24.64 -11.95 9.98
C VAL A 20 23.70 -11.68 11.16
N ALA A 21 23.94 -10.64 11.94
CA ALA A 21 23.06 -10.25 13.04
C ALA A 21 21.66 -9.85 12.53
N PHE A 22 21.58 -9.07 11.45
CA PHE A 22 20.30 -8.71 10.83
C PHE A 22 19.54 -9.94 10.33
N LEU A 23 20.24 -10.86 9.67
CA LEU A 23 19.64 -12.11 9.21
C LEU A 23 19.11 -12.92 10.41
N PHE A 24 19.91 -13.03 11.46
CA PHE A 24 19.50 -13.75 12.69
C PHE A 24 18.29 -13.12 13.34
N ILE A 25 18.28 -11.78 13.56
CA ILE A 25 17.15 -11.05 14.15
C ILE A 25 15.90 -11.25 13.31
N THR A 26 16.02 -11.12 11.99
CA THR A 26 14.87 -11.26 11.08
C THR A 26 14.32 -12.68 11.09
N MET A 27 15.18 -13.70 10.97
CA MET A 27 14.76 -15.11 10.99
C MET A 27 14.20 -15.54 12.35
N ALA A 28 14.74 -15.03 13.45
CA ALA A 28 14.20 -15.28 14.79
C ALA A 28 12.79 -14.65 14.95
N TYR A 29 12.58 -13.44 14.43
CA TYR A 29 11.27 -12.78 14.46
C TYR A 29 10.21 -13.56 13.65
N PHE A 30 10.58 -14.01 12.47
CA PHE A 30 9.73 -14.75 11.54
C PHE A 30 9.95 -16.28 11.62
N SER A 31 10.36 -16.78 12.79
CA SER A 31 10.66 -18.21 13.00
C SER A 31 9.55 -19.19 12.59
N PRO A 32 8.23 -18.88 12.64
CA PRO A 32 7.22 -19.79 12.12
C PRO A 32 7.38 -20.13 10.63
N MET A 33 7.99 -19.24 9.83
CA MET A 33 8.28 -19.55 8.42
C MET A 33 9.27 -20.72 8.26
N LEU A 34 10.22 -20.86 9.19
CA LEU A 34 11.17 -22.00 9.20
C LEU A 34 10.48 -23.34 9.49
N GLN A 35 9.27 -23.29 10.05
CA GLN A 35 8.40 -24.44 10.28
C GLN A 35 7.42 -24.71 9.11
N GLY A 36 7.60 -24.02 7.97
CA GLY A 36 6.73 -24.14 6.80
C GLY A 36 5.36 -23.43 6.94
N LYS A 37 5.20 -22.58 7.96
CA LYS A 37 3.99 -21.76 8.10
C LYS A 37 4.06 -20.50 7.23
N VAL A 38 2.90 -19.97 6.86
CA VAL A 38 2.74 -18.73 6.10
C VAL A 38 1.99 -17.70 6.93
N LEU A 39 2.35 -16.43 6.77
CA LEU A 39 1.64 -15.32 7.40
C LEU A 39 0.30 -15.13 6.66
N SER A 40 -0.81 -15.17 7.40
CA SER A 40 -2.13 -14.86 6.86
C SER A 40 -2.30 -13.33 6.79
N GLN A 41 -2.37 -12.79 5.57
CA GLN A 41 -2.42 -11.36 5.32
C GLN A 41 -3.60 -11.04 4.39
N HIS A 42 -4.51 -10.20 4.85
CA HIS A 42 -5.73 -9.88 4.09
C HIS A 42 -5.43 -9.39 2.66
N ASP A 43 -4.61 -8.35 2.51
CA ASP A 43 -4.32 -7.78 1.18
C ASP A 43 -3.55 -8.74 0.26
N VAL A 44 -2.71 -9.63 0.82
CA VAL A 44 -2.02 -10.66 0.04
C VAL A 44 -3.01 -11.69 -0.48
N THR A 45 -3.99 -12.07 0.32
CA THR A 45 -5.09 -12.96 -0.09
C THR A 45 -5.91 -12.33 -1.22
N GLN A 46 -6.30 -11.06 -1.07
CA GLN A 46 -7.03 -10.34 -2.11
C GLN A 46 -6.21 -10.21 -3.40
N TYR A 47 -4.90 -9.96 -3.28
CA TYR A 47 -4.01 -9.95 -4.44
C TYR A 47 -3.95 -11.30 -5.15
N GLN A 48 -3.87 -12.41 -4.41
CA GLN A 48 -3.85 -13.75 -5.01
C GLN A 48 -5.12 -14.05 -5.80
N GLY A 49 -6.29 -13.68 -5.27
CA GLY A 49 -7.55 -13.81 -5.98
C GLY A 49 -7.60 -13.00 -7.28
N SER A 50 -7.19 -11.73 -7.21
CA SER A 50 -7.21 -10.82 -8.36
C SER A 50 -6.19 -11.16 -9.45
N ALA A 51 -5.04 -11.75 -9.08
CA ALA A 51 -3.95 -12.06 -10.01
C ALA A 51 -4.04 -13.47 -10.62
N LYS A 52 -5.00 -14.29 -10.17
CA LYS A 52 -5.08 -15.73 -10.54
C LYS A 52 -5.22 -15.94 -12.05
N GLU A 53 -6.14 -15.25 -12.69
CA GLU A 53 -6.39 -15.40 -14.13
C GLU A 53 -5.13 -15.10 -14.96
N ILE A 54 -4.44 -14.00 -14.66
CA ILE A 54 -3.23 -13.57 -15.39
C ILE A 54 -2.07 -14.51 -15.11
N SER A 55 -1.94 -14.97 -13.86
CA SER A 55 -0.91 -15.92 -13.47
C SER A 55 -1.11 -17.27 -14.18
N ASP A 56 -2.33 -17.79 -14.20
CA ASP A 56 -2.66 -19.04 -14.89
C ASP A 56 -2.40 -18.91 -16.39
N TYR A 57 -2.80 -17.81 -17.01
CA TYR A 57 -2.52 -17.55 -18.42
C TYR A 57 -1.03 -17.59 -18.74
N TYR A 58 -0.22 -16.94 -17.88
CA TYR A 58 1.22 -16.94 -18.05
C TYR A 58 1.84 -18.34 -17.83
N TYR A 59 1.49 -19.04 -16.77
CA TYR A 59 2.09 -20.33 -16.46
C TYR A 59 1.62 -21.48 -17.35
N ASN A 60 0.38 -21.41 -17.86
CA ASN A 60 -0.18 -22.45 -18.71
C ASN A 60 0.14 -22.24 -20.20
N GLU A 61 0.09 -20.98 -20.69
CA GLU A 61 0.27 -20.66 -22.12
C GLU A 61 1.59 -19.94 -22.43
N GLY A 62 2.35 -19.51 -21.42
CA GLY A 62 3.60 -18.74 -21.60
C GLY A 62 3.37 -17.31 -22.12
N LYS A 63 2.12 -16.84 -22.10
CA LYS A 63 1.71 -15.54 -22.63
C LYS A 63 1.49 -14.51 -21.55
N THR A 64 1.72 -13.25 -21.89
CA THR A 64 1.58 -12.09 -20.98
C THR A 64 0.32 -11.33 -21.33
N SER A 65 -0.56 -11.08 -20.36
CA SER A 65 -1.69 -10.16 -20.53
C SER A 65 -1.53 -8.95 -19.62
N ALA A 66 -1.86 -7.77 -20.16
CA ALA A 66 -1.99 -6.53 -19.41
C ALA A 66 -3.46 -6.17 -19.12
N TRP A 67 -4.39 -7.11 -19.36
CA TRP A 67 -5.82 -7.03 -19.05
C TRP A 67 -6.25 -8.25 -18.25
N THR A 68 -7.25 -8.09 -17.38
CA THR A 68 -7.95 -9.18 -16.69
C THR A 68 -9.45 -9.03 -16.85
N GLY A 69 -10.14 -10.13 -17.08
CA GLY A 69 -11.61 -10.21 -17.03
C GLY A 69 -12.14 -10.66 -15.67
N SER A 70 -11.26 -11.04 -14.74
CA SER A 70 -11.65 -11.68 -13.48
C SER A 70 -12.27 -10.72 -12.45
N MET A 71 -12.08 -9.40 -12.60
CA MET A 71 -12.61 -8.38 -11.68
C MET A 71 -13.35 -7.28 -12.41
N PHE A 72 -14.41 -6.75 -11.78
CA PHE A 72 -15.17 -5.59 -12.26
C PHE A 72 -15.57 -5.70 -13.74
N SER A 73 -15.92 -6.91 -14.17
CA SER A 73 -16.26 -7.25 -15.56
C SER A 73 -15.14 -7.00 -16.58
N GLY A 74 -13.95 -6.63 -16.14
CA GLY A 74 -12.75 -6.38 -16.94
C GLY A 74 -12.06 -5.06 -16.62
N MET A 75 -10.72 -5.11 -16.46
CA MET A 75 -9.91 -3.92 -16.21
C MET A 75 -8.43 -4.14 -16.60
N PRO A 76 -7.66 -3.04 -16.83
CA PRO A 76 -6.21 -3.18 -17.03
C PRO A 76 -5.51 -3.79 -15.82
N ALA A 77 -4.57 -4.70 -16.08
CA ALA A 77 -3.83 -5.45 -15.06
C ALA A 77 -2.54 -4.78 -14.60
N TYR A 78 -2.26 -3.55 -15.02
CA TYR A 78 -0.98 -2.84 -14.74
C TYR A 78 -0.60 -2.80 -13.25
N GLN A 79 -1.58 -2.70 -12.35
CA GLN A 79 -1.38 -2.62 -10.90
C GLN A 79 -1.66 -3.94 -10.17
N ILE A 80 -2.17 -4.95 -10.88
CA ILE A 80 -2.42 -6.28 -10.32
C ILE A 80 -1.17 -7.14 -10.48
N GLY A 81 -0.61 -7.19 -11.69
CA GLY A 81 0.62 -7.91 -11.98
C GLY A 81 0.62 -8.39 -13.43
N VAL A 82 1.61 -7.97 -14.19
CA VAL A 82 1.82 -8.42 -15.56
C VAL A 82 3.04 -9.35 -15.55
N HIS A 83 2.80 -10.64 -15.70
CA HIS A 83 3.85 -11.65 -15.74
C HIS A 83 4.55 -11.69 -17.10
N GLY A 84 5.83 -12.04 -17.11
CA GLY A 84 6.61 -12.18 -18.34
C GLY A 84 6.93 -10.87 -19.07
N GLY A 85 7.22 -10.95 -20.35
CA GLY A 85 7.62 -9.82 -21.21
C GLY A 85 9.06 -9.38 -20.96
N SER A 86 9.37 -8.09 -21.18
CA SER A 86 10.73 -7.55 -21.07
C SER A 86 11.28 -7.63 -19.65
N PRO A 87 12.49 -8.21 -19.43
CA PRO A 87 13.07 -8.37 -18.11
C PRO A 87 13.47 -7.01 -17.52
N ASN A 88 13.40 -6.88 -16.19
CA ASN A 88 13.97 -5.77 -15.45
C ASN A 88 15.17 -6.27 -14.64
N PHE A 89 16.36 -5.75 -14.90
CA PHE A 89 17.60 -6.22 -14.24
C PHE A 89 17.63 -5.95 -12.74
N LEU A 90 16.80 -5.05 -12.23
CA LEU A 90 16.62 -4.83 -10.79
C LEU A 90 16.07 -6.08 -10.07
N ASP A 91 15.35 -6.97 -10.78
CA ASP A 91 14.84 -8.21 -10.20
C ASP A 91 15.97 -9.09 -9.65
N TYR A 92 17.11 -9.15 -10.35
CA TYR A 92 18.26 -9.92 -9.90
C TYR A 92 18.91 -9.36 -8.62
N LEU A 93 18.80 -8.05 -8.38
CA LEU A 93 19.30 -7.44 -7.15
C LEU A 93 18.36 -7.72 -5.95
N GLU A 94 17.06 -7.79 -6.22
CA GLU A 94 16.06 -8.07 -5.20
C GLU A 94 15.91 -9.56 -4.87
N ALA A 95 16.18 -10.45 -5.83
CA ALA A 95 15.93 -11.88 -5.71
C ALA A 95 16.53 -12.51 -4.43
N PRO A 96 17.79 -12.26 -4.03
CA PRO A 96 18.35 -12.86 -2.82
C PRO A 96 17.62 -12.43 -1.53
N VAL A 97 17.15 -11.19 -1.49
CA VAL A 97 16.45 -10.65 -0.31
C VAL A 97 14.98 -11.10 -0.30
N LYS A 98 14.34 -11.12 -1.46
CA LYS A 98 12.97 -11.64 -1.63
C LYS A 98 12.87 -13.13 -1.32
N ALA A 99 13.93 -13.90 -1.54
CA ALA A 99 14.02 -15.32 -1.19
C ALA A 99 13.89 -15.58 0.33
N LEU A 100 14.21 -14.58 1.18
CA LEU A 100 13.99 -14.68 2.63
C LEU A 100 12.49 -14.59 3.02
N GLY A 101 11.62 -14.27 2.07
CA GLY A 101 10.18 -14.08 2.26
C GLY A 101 9.73 -12.72 1.73
N ASN A 102 9.18 -12.70 0.52
CA ASN A 102 8.79 -11.47 -0.17
C ASN A 102 7.73 -10.64 0.59
N THR A 103 6.81 -11.31 1.27
CA THR A 103 5.70 -10.69 2.01
C THR A 103 5.95 -10.56 3.51
N THR A 104 7.13 -10.96 4.01
CA THR A 104 7.41 -11.11 5.44
C THR A 104 8.82 -10.64 5.81
N ALA A 105 9.79 -11.56 5.90
CA ALA A 105 11.16 -11.31 6.37
C ALA A 105 11.98 -10.41 5.42
N GLY A 106 11.78 -10.52 4.11
CA GLY A 106 12.54 -9.80 3.10
C GLY A 106 12.56 -8.28 3.28
N PRO A 107 11.40 -7.60 3.38
CA PRO A 107 11.36 -6.14 3.58
C PRO A 107 12.05 -5.68 4.86
N VAL A 108 11.93 -6.43 5.97
CA VAL A 108 12.54 -6.09 7.25
C VAL A 108 14.07 -6.22 7.18
N PHE A 109 14.57 -7.31 6.61
CA PHE A 109 16.00 -7.50 6.38
C PHE A 109 16.57 -6.43 5.44
N ALA A 110 15.88 -6.14 4.32
CA ALA A 110 16.26 -5.09 3.39
C ALA A 110 16.33 -3.72 4.07
N GLY A 111 15.33 -3.39 4.90
CA GLY A 111 15.28 -2.16 5.67
C GLY A 111 16.48 -2.02 6.60
N MET A 112 16.83 -3.07 7.36
CA MET A 112 18.03 -3.08 8.21
C MET A 112 19.31 -2.88 7.39
N LEU A 113 19.43 -3.56 6.26
CA LEU A 113 20.61 -3.45 5.39
C LEU A 113 20.76 -2.05 4.79
N MET A 114 19.68 -1.47 4.24
CA MET A 114 19.72 -0.15 3.62
C MET A 114 19.92 0.96 4.64
N ALA A 115 19.29 0.86 5.82
CA ALA A 115 19.52 1.79 6.92
C ALA A 115 20.96 1.69 7.46
N TYR A 116 21.51 0.48 7.58
CA TYR A 116 22.91 0.28 7.95
C TYR A 116 23.88 0.95 6.97
N ILE A 117 23.64 0.81 5.67
CA ILE A 117 24.41 1.49 4.61
C ILE A 117 24.33 3.02 4.81
N LEU A 118 23.13 3.57 5.02
CA LEU A 118 22.93 5.00 5.30
C LEU A 118 23.81 5.44 6.49
N PHE A 119 23.72 4.74 7.61
CA PHE A 119 24.43 5.14 8.84
C PHE A 119 25.94 4.99 8.71
N CYS A 120 26.44 3.98 8.00
CA CYS A 120 27.87 3.87 7.65
C CYS A 120 28.32 5.05 6.77
N LEU A 121 27.52 5.47 5.79
CA LEU A 121 27.82 6.62 4.91
C LEU A 121 27.69 7.99 5.61
N MET A 122 26.91 8.05 6.70
CA MET A 122 26.93 9.18 7.63
C MET A 122 28.23 9.25 8.44
N GLY A 123 29.09 8.22 8.38
CA GLY A 123 30.36 8.12 9.10
C GLY A 123 30.19 7.61 10.54
N LEU A 124 29.17 6.80 10.78
CA LEU A 124 28.94 6.13 12.04
C LEU A 124 29.76 4.82 12.10
N SER A 125 30.22 4.44 13.29
CA SER A 125 30.85 3.13 13.48
C SER A 125 29.85 2.00 13.25
N PRO A 126 30.30 0.78 12.87
CA PRO A 126 29.41 -0.35 12.64
C PRO A 126 28.45 -0.63 13.82
N ALA A 127 28.92 -0.50 15.07
CA ALA A 127 28.08 -0.72 16.25
C ALA A 127 26.94 0.31 16.38
N VAL A 128 27.23 1.60 16.10
CA VAL A 128 26.19 2.66 16.08
C VAL A 128 25.25 2.48 14.89
N ALA A 129 25.78 2.05 13.74
CA ALA A 129 24.97 1.78 12.55
C ALA A 129 24.01 0.60 12.75
N ILE A 130 24.41 -0.45 13.50
CA ILE A 130 23.54 -1.56 13.90
C ILE A 130 22.38 -1.04 14.76
N LEU A 131 22.67 -0.20 15.77
CA LEU A 131 21.63 0.41 16.62
C LEU A 131 20.57 1.13 15.75
N GLY A 132 21.01 1.96 14.80
CA GLY A 132 20.08 2.69 13.92
C GLY A 132 19.30 1.78 12.96
N ALA A 133 19.96 0.76 12.42
CA ALA A 133 19.34 -0.19 11.51
C ALA A 133 18.20 -0.99 12.19
N VAL A 134 18.45 -1.45 13.40
CA VAL A 134 17.44 -2.14 14.24
C VAL A 134 16.30 -1.18 14.59
N ALA A 135 16.63 0.04 15.07
CA ALA A 135 15.65 1.05 15.46
C ALA A 135 14.71 1.44 14.31
N TYR A 136 15.25 1.62 13.09
CA TYR A 136 14.45 1.97 11.92
C TYR A 136 13.55 0.82 11.47
N SER A 137 14.13 -0.37 11.30
CA SER A 137 13.42 -1.47 10.65
C SER A 137 12.41 -2.18 11.54
N LEU A 138 12.61 -2.14 12.85
CA LEU A 138 11.68 -2.64 13.87
C LEU A 138 10.83 -1.51 14.49
N SER A 139 10.78 -0.29 13.91
CA SER A 139 9.73 0.65 14.31
C SER A 139 8.38 0.02 13.98
N SER A 140 7.43 0.07 14.93
CA SER A 140 6.24 -0.79 14.87
C SER A 140 5.42 -0.62 13.59
N TYR A 141 5.43 0.57 12.97
CA TYR A 141 4.73 0.80 11.71
C TYR A 141 5.16 -0.17 10.60
N ASN A 142 6.46 -0.51 10.51
CA ASN A 142 6.97 -1.45 9.50
C ASN A 142 6.41 -2.87 9.70
N ILE A 143 6.19 -3.28 10.94
CA ILE A 143 5.63 -4.58 11.30
C ILE A 143 4.10 -4.60 11.14
N VAL A 144 3.44 -3.53 11.56
CA VAL A 144 1.98 -3.36 11.43
C VAL A 144 1.54 -3.40 9.96
N ILE A 145 2.24 -2.71 9.06
CA ILE A 145 1.89 -2.73 7.63
C ILE A 145 2.16 -4.09 6.98
N LEU A 146 3.12 -4.87 7.48
CA LEU A 146 3.32 -6.25 7.03
C LEU A 146 2.18 -7.15 7.48
N ASN A 147 1.72 -7.02 8.72
CA ASN A 147 0.55 -7.75 9.19
C ASN A 147 -0.69 -7.46 8.34
N ALA A 148 -0.90 -6.19 7.97
CA ALA A 148 -1.96 -5.78 7.04
C ALA A 148 -1.82 -6.34 5.62
N GLY A 149 -0.63 -6.76 5.22
CA GLY A 149 -0.34 -7.21 3.85
C GLY A 149 0.09 -6.09 2.89
N HIS A 150 0.41 -4.89 3.39
CA HIS A 150 0.88 -3.77 2.57
C HIS A 150 2.33 -3.96 2.10
N VAL A 151 2.58 -5.05 1.38
CA VAL A 151 3.91 -5.51 0.95
C VAL A 151 4.66 -4.46 0.12
N THR A 152 3.96 -3.82 -0.82
CA THR A 152 4.54 -2.77 -1.69
C THR A 152 5.03 -1.57 -0.88
N LYS A 153 4.29 -1.18 0.16
CA LYS A 153 4.68 -0.13 1.10
C LYS A 153 5.90 -0.52 1.90
N ALA A 154 5.94 -1.75 2.42
CA ALA A 154 7.07 -2.25 3.20
C ALA A 154 8.39 -2.25 2.39
N TRP A 155 8.36 -2.67 1.12
CA TRP A 155 9.51 -2.58 0.23
C TRP A 155 9.92 -1.13 -0.07
N ALA A 156 8.95 -0.24 -0.31
CA ALA A 156 9.24 1.17 -0.54
C ALA A 156 9.93 1.82 0.67
N LEU A 157 9.53 1.46 1.90
CA LEU A 157 10.18 1.91 3.13
C LEU A 157 11.58 1.34 3.28
N ALA A 158 11.79 0.07 2.93
CA ALA A 158 13.10 -0.56 2.99
C ALA A 158 14.13 0.18 2.13
N TYR A 159 13.74 0.73 0.97
CA TYR A 159 14.65 1.43 0.07
C TYR A 159 14.83 2.93 0.38
N MET A 160 13.96 3.55 1.18
CA MET A 160 14.05 4.98 1.51
C MET A 160 15.41 5.38 2.13
N PRO A 161 16.01 4.63 3.06
CA PRO A 161 17.34 4.97 3.60
C PRO A 161 18.44 4.99 2.55
N LEU A 162 18.37 4.13 1.53
CA LEU A 162 19.39 4.07 0.47
C LEU A 162 19.38 5.34 -0.38
N ILE A 163 18.20 5.88 -0.70
CA ILE A 163 18.03 7.14 -1.42
C ILE A 163 18.64 8.28 -0.61
N VAL A 164 18.33 8.35 0.69
CA VAL A 164 18.90 9.38 1.58
C VAL A 164 20.42 9.24 1.69
N ALA A 165 20.96 8.02 1.76
CA ALA A 165 22.39 7.75 1.77
C ALA A 165 23.08 8.25 0.50
N GLY A 166 22.48 7.98 -0.66
CA GLY A 166 22.95 8.46 -1.95
C GLY A 166 22.93 9.98 -2.03
N PHE A 167 21.82 10.59 -1.64
CA PHE A 167 21.65 12.03 -1.57
C PHE A 167 22.74 12.71 -0.71
N MET A 168 22.92 12.26 0.51
CA MET A 168 23.96 12.80 1.41
C MET A 168 25.37 12.61 0.84
N SER A 169 25.61 11.49 0.14
CA SER A 169 26.92 11.22 -0.49
C SER A 169 27.22 12.17 -1.63
N LEU A 170 26.23 12.52 -2.46
CA LEU A 170 26.37 13.52 -3.55
C LEU A 170 26.88 14.86 -3.01
N PHE A 171 26.26 15.37 -1.97
CA PHE A 171 26.61 16.69 -1.40
C PHE A 171 27.85 16.66 -0.49
N LYS A 172 28.41 15.46 -0.23
CA LYS A 172 29.74 15.26 0.39
C LYS A 172 30.84 14.97 -0.65
N ASN A 173 30.68 15.39 -1.89
CA ASN A 173 31.62 15.20 -3.00
C ASN A 173 31.89 13.74 -3.42
N LYS A 174 31.09 12.79 -2.99
CA LYS A 174 31.15 11.40 -3.45
C LYS A 174 30.19 11.17 -4.62
N ILE A 175 30.37 11.96 -5.71
CA ILE A 175 29.40 12.12 -6.79
C ILE A 175 29.00 10.78 -7.40
N LEU A 176 29.97 9.97 -7.86
CA LEU A 176 29.68 8.69 -8.50
C LEU A 176 28.92 7.71 -7.57
N LEU A 177 29.40 7.57 -6.32
CA LEU A 177 28.73 6.71 -5.33
C LEU A 177 27.32 7.22 -5.06
N GLY A 178 27.20 8.53 -4.82
CA GLY A 178 25.91 9.15 -4.50
C GLY A 178 24.90 9.00 -5.64
N SER A 179 25.31 9.22 -6.90
CA SER A 179 24.43 9.06 -8.07
C SER A 179 23.90 7.62 -8.20
N VAL A 180 24.80 6.65 -8.07
CA VAL A 180 24.38 5.23 -8.19
C VAL A 180 23.45 4.84 -7.05
N LEU A 181 23.71 5.28 -5.81
CA LEU A 181 22.83 4.97 -4.69
C LEU A 181 21.45 5.65 -4.80
N VAL A 182 21.40 6.92 -5.27
CA VAL A 182 20.13 7.59 -5.56
C VAL A 182 19.41 6.86 -6.70
N GLY A 183 20.10 6.59 -7.80
CA GLY A 183 19.50 5.92 -8.96
C GLY A 183 18.94 4.55 -8.62
N LEU A 184 19.73 3.71 -7.95
CA LEU A 184 19.30 2.37 -7.54
C LEU A 184 18.20 2.41 -6.48
N GLY A 185 18.41 3.20 -5.42
CA GLY A 185 17.42 3.28 -4.33
C GLY A 185 16.06 3.78 -4.83
N LEU A 186 16.06 4.82 -5.67
CA LEU A 186 14.84 5.36 -6.27
C LEU A 186 14.22 4.38 -7.28
N ALA A 187 15.04 3.72 -8.09
CA ALA A 187 14.55 2.73 -9.04
C ALA A 187 13.89 1.55 -8.34
N LEU A 188 14.48 1.01 -7.27
CA LEU A 188 13.91 -0.06 -6.46
C LEU A 188 12.65 0.40 -5.73
N GLN A 189 12.63 1.64 -5.22
CA GLN A 189 11.46 2.21 -4.56
C GLN A 189 10.28 2.42 -5.51
N ILE A 190 10.50 2.95 -6.72
CA ILE A 190 9.45 3.09 -7.74
C ILE A 190 8.95 1.71 -8.17
N LYS A 191 9.89 0.74 -8.34
CA LYS A 191 9.56 -0.64 -8.70
C LYS A 191 8.66 -1.34 -7.68
N SER A 192 8.79 -1.01 -6.39
CA SER A 192 7.87 -1.52 -5.36
C SER A 192 6.42 -1.07 -5.55
N ASN A 193 6.19 -0.10 -6.42
CA ASN A 193 4.89 0.42 -6.85
C ASN A 193 4.04 1.03 -5.72
N HIS A 194 4.67 1.62 -4.69
CA HIS A 194 4.00 2.41 -3.67
C HIS A 194 4.37 3.90 -3.80
N LEU A 195 3.79 4.56 -4.79
CA LEU A 195 4.16 5.92 -5.20
C LEU A 195 4.01 6.99 -4.12
N GLN A 196 3.12 6.79 -3.14
CA GLN A 196 2.95 7.71 -2.01
C GLN A 196 4.22 7.79 -1.14
N VAL A 197 4.86 6.66 -0.84
CA VAL A 197 6.13 6.65 -0.10
C VAL A 197 7.24 7.28 -0.94
N THR A 198 7.28 7.01 -2.25
CA THR A 198 8.24 7.63 -3.17
C THR A 198 8.06 9.16 -3.20
N TYR A 199 6.82 9.63 -3.23
CA TYR A 199 6.50 11.06 -3.16
C TYR A 199 6.98 11.70 -1.85
N TYR A 200 6.75 11.08 -0.71
CA TYR A 200 7.24 11.58 0.57
C TYR A 200 8.77 11.52 0.67
N THR A 201 9.40 10.50 0.09
CA THR A 201 10.87 10.46 -0.04
C THR A 201 11.39 11.62 -0.90
N GLY A 202 10.68 11.96 -1.98
CA GLY A 202 10.97 13.13 -2.80
C GLY A 202 10.89 14.44 -2.01
N LEU A 203 9.81 14.66 -1.24
CA LEU A 203 9.66 15.85 -0.38
C LEU A 203 10.75 15.94 0.69
N LEU A 204 11.08 14.81 1.34
CA LEU A 204 12.23 14.74 2.26
C LEU A 204 13.52 15.16 1.55
N SER A 205 13.75 14.66 0.34
CA SER A 205 14.94 14.99 -0.47
C SER A 205 15.00 16.48 -0.80
N VAL A 206 13.85 17.13 -1.05
CA VAL A 206 13.78 18.60 -1.27
C VAL A 206 14.18 19.36 0.00
N ILE A 207 13.68 18.97 1.17
CA ILE A 207 14.04 19.62 2.45
C ILE A 207 15.55 19.46 2.73
N LEU A 208 16.09 18.27 2.52
CA LEU A 208 17.51 18.00 2.66
C LEU A 208 18.33 18.75 1.60
N PHE A 209 17.83 18.86 0.37
CA PHE A 209 18.47 19.64 -0.70
C PHE A 209 18.64 21.11 -0.30
N ILE A 210 17.58 21.74 0.20
CA ILE A 210 17.64 23.14 0.69
C ILE A 210 18.70 23.26 1.80
N THR A 211 18.70 22.32 2.75
CA THR A 211 19.66 22.31 3.86
C THR A 211 21.10 22.24 3.38
N TYR A 212 21.40 21.31 2.47
CA TYR A 212 22.76 21.18 1.92
C TYR A 212 23.12 22.29 0.93
N ALA A 213 22.17 22.81 0.17
CA ALA A 213 22.39 23.95 -0.71
C ALA A 213 22.88 25.17 0.08
N VAL A 214 22.19 25.49 1.18
CA VAL A 214 22.60 26.58 2.08
C VAL A 214 24.02 26.36 2.61
N GLU A 215 24.36 25.13 3.03
CA GLU A 215 25.70 24.81 3.54
C GLU A 215 26.79 24.92 2.45
N VAL A 216 26.57 24.36 1.27
CA VAL A 216 27.56 24.32 0.18
C VAL A 216 27.74 25.70 -0.44
N LEU A 217 26.65 26.43 -0.67
CA LEU A 217 26.68 27.77 -1.24
C LEU A 217 27.34 28.80 -0.30
N SER A 218 27.12 28.68 1.02
CA SER A 218 27.77 29.53 2.01
C SER A 218 29.32 29.34 2.01
N LYS A 219 29.79 28.15 1.63
CA LYS A 219 31.21 27.82 1.45
C LYS A 219 31.73 28.20 0.06
N LYS A 220 30.93 28.82 -0.79
CA LYS A 220 31.25 29.24 -2.19
C LYS A 220 31.72 28.07 -3.08
N ASN A 221 31.31 26.85 -2.83
CA ASN A 221 31.68 25.66 -3.59
C ASN A 221 30.69 25.37 -4.74
N TYR A 222 30.47 26.34 -5.62
CA TYR A 222 29.47 26.31 -6.68
C TYR A 222 29.69 25.18 -7.68
N LYS A 223 30.97 24.91 -8.06
CA LYS A 223 31.30 23.84 -9.02
C LYS A 223 30.84 22.47 -8.52
N SER A 224 31.18 22.13 -7.27
CA SER A 224 30.77 20.87 -6.66
C SER A 224 29.25 20.78 -6.55
N PHE A 225 28.60 21.87 -6.17
CA PHE A 225 27.14 21.92 -6.08
C PHE A 225 26.48 21.61 -7.44
N LEU A 226 26.89 22.29 -8.51
CA LEU A 226 26.34 22.08 -9.85
C LEU A 226 26.60 20.65 -10.35
N MET A 227 27.79 20.10 -10.10
CA MET A 227 28.10 18.71 -10.46
C MET A 227 27.21 17.72 -9.72
N SER A 228 26.94 17.95 -8.43
CA SER A 228 26.03 17.11 -7.64
C SER A 228 24.59 17.21 -8.15
N CYS A 229 24.13 18.41 -8.51
CA CYS A 229 22.81 18.60 -9.11
C CYS A 229 22.66 17.89 -10.45
N GLY A 230 23.65 18.04 -11.35
CA GLY A 230 23.65 17.37 -12.65
C GLY A 230 23.63 15.83 -12.50
N ALA A 231 24.48 15.31 -11.61
CA ALA A 231 24.56 13.88 -11.33
C ALA A 231 23.25 13.34 -10.70
N MET A 232 22.60 14.13 -9.84
CA MET A 232 21.29 13.80 -9.26
C MET A 232 20.21 13.72 -10.34
N ILE A 233 20.15 14.69 -11.25
CA ILE A 233 19.17 14.69 -12.36
C ILE A 233 19.34 13.44 -13.22
N ILE A 234 20.59 13.07 -13.58
CA ILE A 234 20.86 11.85 -14.36
C ILE A 234 20.43 10.60 -13.59
N ALA A 235 20.74 10.51 -12.30
CA ALA A 235 20.36 9.37 -11.46
C ALA A 235 18.84 9.22 -11.34
N VAL A 236 18.11 10.33 -11.14
CA VAL A 236 16.65 10.34 -11.10
C VAL A 236 16.06 9.95 -12.46
N ALA A 237 16.59 10.49 -13.56
CA ALA A 237 16.14 10.15 -14.90
C ALA A 237 16.32 8.64 -15.19
N LEU A 238 17.47 8.07 -14.86
CA LEU A 238 17.72 6.62 -15.01
C LEU A 238 16.76 5.78 -14.15
N ALA A 239 16.48 6.20 -12.92
CA ALA A 239 15.53 5.51 -12.03
C ALA A 239 14.12 5.53 -12.59
N VAL A 240 13.67 6.66 -13.12
CA VAL A 240 12.37 6.83 -13.78
C VAL A 240 12.31 5.96 -15.04
N LEU A 241 13.31 6.02 -15.90
CA LEU A 241 13.39 5.21 -17.13
C LEU A 241 13.42 3.70 -16.84
N ALA A 242 14.13 3.27 -15.78
CA ALA A 242 14.17 1.87 -15.36
C ALA A 242 12.80 1.33 -14.86
N ASN A 243 11.82 2.20 -14.67
CA ASN A 243 10.47 1.88 -14.23
C ASN A 243 9.39 2.43 -15.19
N LEU A 244 9.78 2.78 -16.41
CA LEU A 244 8.88 3.49 -17.33
C LEU A 244 7.58 2.72 -17.61
N GLY A 245 7.63 1.39 -17.69
CA GLY A 245 6.43 0.55 -17.82
C GLY A 245 5.46 0.69 -16.65
N ASN A 246 5.95 0.62 -15.41
CA ASN A 246 5.12 0.80 -14.21
C ASN A 246 4.55 2.22 -14.14
N ILE A 247 5.36 3.22 -14.48
CA ILE A 247 4.93 4.63 -14.49
C ILE A 247 3.86 4.85 -15.55
N TYR A 248 4.05 4.31 -16.75
CA TYR A 248 3.06 4.38 -17.82
C TYR A 248 1.71 3.78 -17.38
N GLY A 249 1.73 2.53 -16.89
CA GLY A 249 0.51 1.88 -16.40
C GLY A 249 -0.16 2.64 -15.25
N ASN A 250 0.63 3.19 -14.32
CA ASN A 250 0.09 4.02 -13.23
C ASN A 250 -0.51 5.35 -13.74
N MET A 251 0.05 5.96 -14.77
CA MET A 251 -0.50 7.19 -15.39
C MET A 251 -1.82 6.91 -16.10
N GLU A 252 -1.92 5.80 -16.83
CA GLU A 252 -3.16 5.34 -17.45
C GLU A 252 -4.24 5.12 -16.39
N MET A 253 -3.93 4.34 -15.35
CA MET A 253 -4.86 4.09 -14.26
C MET A 253 -5.21 5.35 -13.47
N ALA A 254 -4.32 6.33 -13.35
CA ALA A 254 -4.62 7.59 -12.67
C ALA A 254 -5.61 8.47 -13.47
N ARG A 255 -5.75 8.27 -14.78
CA ARG A 255 -6.71 8.98 -15.63
C ARG A 255 -8.08 8.30 -15.63
N GLU A 256 -8.09 6.98 -15.77
CA GLU A 256 -9.31 6.21 -16.05
C GLU A 256 -9.92 5.58 -14.77
N SER A 257 -9.21 5.58 -13.64
CA SER A 257 -9.71 4.97 -12.40
C SER A 257 -10.40 5.98 -11.49
N THR A 258 -10.85 5.50 -10.32
CA THR A 258 -11.39 6.32 -9.22
C THR A 258 -10.49 7.50 -8.80
N ARG A 259 -9.22 7.49 -9.23
CA ARG A 259 -8.26 8.59 -9.03
C ARG A 259 -8.31 9.64 -10.14
N GLY A 260 -9.08 9.40 -11.20
CA GLY A 260 -9.32 10.30 -12.30
C GLY A 260 -10.50 11.24 -12.04
N LYS A 261 -10.70 12.18 -12.98
CA LYS A 261 -11.83 13.10 -12.95
C LYS A 261 -13.12 12.38 -13.40
N SER A 262 -14.23 12.62 -12.72
CA SER A 262 -15.55 12.18 -13.19
C SER A 262 -15.96 12.93 -14.46
N GLU A 263 -16.68 12.24 -15.37
CA GLU A 263 -17.37 12.87 -16.49
C GLU A 263 -18.78 13.35 -16.11
N LEU A 264 -19.31 12.90 -14.96
CA LEU A 264 -20.62 13.35 -14.46
C LEU A 264 -20.52 14.77 -13.92
N THR A 265 -21.53 15.59 -14.22
CA THR A 265 -21.58 17.01 -13.83
C THR A 265 -22.14 17.24 -12.43
N SER A 266 -22.89 16.26 -11.89
CA SER A 266 -23.43 16.30 -10.53
C SER A 266 -22.58 15.43 -9.60
N PRO A 267 -21.48 15.97 -9.06
CA PRO A 267 -20.65 15.26 -8.11
C PRO A 267 -21.39 15.01 -6.81
N LYS A 268 -21.11 13.88 -6.15
CA LYS A 268 -21.76 13.46 -4.90
C LYS A 268 -21.46 14.39 -3.71
N SER A 269 -20.34 15.14 -3.75
CA SER A 269 -19.94 16.07 -2.70
C SER A 269 -19.40 17.39 -3.26
N GLU A 270 -19.48 18.46 -2.48
CA GLU A 270 -18.86 19.75 -2.84
C GLU A 270 -17.34 19.67 -2.96
N SER A 271 -16.70 18.76 -2.22
CA SER A 271 -15.27 18.50 -2.27
C SER A 271 -14.84 17.87 -3.61
N GLU A 272 -15.68 17.06 -4.25
CA GLU A 272 -15.41 16.50 -5.58
C GLU A 272 -15.38 17.56 -6.68
N LYS A 273 -16.12 18.66 -6.53
CA LYS A 273 -16.13 19.78 -7.49
C LYS A 273 -14.79 20.51 -7.59
N GLN A 274 -14.00 20.49 -6.50
CA GLN A 274 -12.75 21.25 -6.39
C GLN A 274 -11.50 20.38 -6.60
N SER A 275 -11.60 19.07 -6.41
CA SER A 275 -10.46 18.15 -6.48
C SER A 275 -10.30 17.56 -7.88
N THR A 276 -9.06 17.53 -8.37
CA THR A 276 -8.66 16.76 -9.56
C THR A 276 -8.25 15.34 -9.21
N GLY A 277 -8.46 14.89 -7.98
CA GLY A 277 -8.02 13.63 -7.40
C GLY A 277 -9.13 12.89 -6.65
N LEU A 278 -8.75 12.33 -5.50
CA LEU A 278 -9.67 11.63 -4.60
C LEU A 278 -10.64 12.61 -3.95
N ASP A 279 -11.75 12.10 -3.44
CA ASP A 279 -12.58 12.80 -2.49
C ASP A 279 -11.78 13.15 -1.23
N LYS A 280 -12.00 14.35 -0.64
CA LYS A 280 -11.24 14.85 0.49
C LYS A 280 -11.46 13.99 1.75
N ASP A 281 -12.71 13.63 2.04
CA ASP A 281 -13.03 12.87 3.24
C ASP A 281 -12.45 11.46 3.16
N TYR A 282 -12.49 10.86 1.97
CA TYR A 282 -11.82 9.58 1.71
C TYR A 282 -10.29 9.68 1.81
N ALA A 283 -9.68 10.75 1.28
CA ALA A 283 -8.23 10.95 1.35
C ALA A 283 -7.75 11.16 2.80
N PHE A 284 -8.51 11.90 3.60
CA PHE A 284 -8.19 12.25 4.99
C PHE A 284 -8.83 11.32 6.03
N GLY A 285 -9.53 10.26 5.62
CA GLY A 285 -10.17 9.31 6.53
C GLY A 285 -9.22 8.77 7.59
N TRP A 286 -7.98 8.45 7.22
CA TRP A 286 -6.91 8.02 8.15
C TRP A 286 -6.00 9.18 8.52
N SER A 287 -6.54 10.22 9.12
CA SER A 287 -5.79 11.32 9.73
C SER A 287 -5.33 10.93 11.14
N TYR A 288 -4.09 11.27 11.47
CA TYR A 288 -3.52 10.98 12.78
C TYR A 288 -3.97 12.04 13.81
N GLY A 289 -4.32 11.62 15.01
CA GLY A 289 -4.64 12.54 16.10
C GLY A 289 -3.40 13.35 16.52
N LYS A 290 -3.59 14.64 16.87
CA LYS A 290 -2.46 15.49 17.32
C LYS A 290 -1.74 14.85 18.52
N ALA A 291 -2.49 14.44 19.53
CA ALA A 291 -1.96 13.77 20.70
C ALA A 291 -1.54 12.31 20.43
N GLU A 292 -2.08 11.66 19.41
CA GLU A 292 -1.59 10.35 18.95
C GLU A 292 -0.11 10.37 18.56
N THR A 293 0.46 11.53 18.20
CA THR A 293 1.90 11.65 17.91
C THR A 293 2.79 11.18 19.09
N PHE A 294 2.31 11.26 20.31
CA PHE A 294 3.03 10.74 21.49
C PHE A 294 3.06 9.21 21.56
N THR A 295 2.36 8.48 20.68
CA THR A 295 2.54 7.03 20.55
C THR A 295 3.95 6.66 20.07
N PHE A 296 4.70 7.59 19.48
CA PHE A 296 6.13 7.42 19.20
C PHE A 296 6.91 7.02 20.45
N LEU A 297 6.43 7.45 21.63
CA LEU A 297 7.04 7.25 22.93
C LEU A 297 6.27 6.26 23.82
N VAL A 298 4.92 6.29 23.79
CA VAL A 298 4.03 5.46 24.63
C VAL A 298 3.07 4.69 23.70
N PRO A 299 3.31 3.40 23.42
CA PRO A 299 2.64 2.68 22.33
C PRO A 299 1.10 2.62 22.47
N ASN A 300 0.57 2.26 23.63
CA ASN A 300 -0.87 2.15 23.85
C ASN A 300 -1.52 3.46 24.36
N LEU A 301 -0.96 4.62 24.01
CA LEU A 301 -1.53 5.91 24.38
C LEU A 301 -3.00 6.05 23.94
N TYR A 302 -3.35 5.46 22.80
CA TYR A 302 -4.70 5.40 22.23
C TYR A 302 -5.19 3.97 22.01
N GLY A 303 -4.73 3.00 22.82
CA GLY A 303 -5.20 1.62 22.81
C GLY A 303 -4.56 0.68 21.79
N GLY A 304 -3.68 1.19 20.90
CA GLY A 304 -2.91 0.37 19.98
C GLY A 304 -3.68 -0.11 18.75
N GLU A 305 -4.22 -1.33 18.77
CA GLU A 305 -4.91 -1.97 17.65
C GLU A 305 -6.44 -1.90 17.81
N SER A 306 -7.17 -1.84 16.69
CA SER A 306 -8.64 -1.91 16.68
C SER A 306 -9.13 -3.36 16.85
N LYS A 307 -8.80 -3.97 17.99
CA LYS A 307 -9.28 -5.30 18.41
C LYS A 307 -10.09 -5.19 19.69
N PRO A 308 -10.92 -6.20 20.01
CA PRO A 308 -11.57 -6.31 21.32
C PRO A 308 -10.56 -6.33 22.46
N TYR A 309 -11.00 -5.94 23.66
CA TYR A 309 -10.19 -6.06 24.86
C TYR A 309 -9.89 -7.52 25.21
N ASP A 310 -8.75 -7.76 25.81
CA ASP A 310 -8.35 -9.08 26.30
C ASP A 310 -9.18 -9.48 27.54
N LYS A 311 -9.24 -10.78 27.85
CA LYS A 311 -10.04 -11.33 28.96
C LYS A 311 -9.70 -10.73 30.33
N ASP A 312 -8.49 -10.22 30.46
CA ASP A 312 -8.00 -9.62 31.71
C ASP A 312 -8.41 -8.15 31.90
N ALA A 313 -9.00 -7.52 30.87
CA ALA A 313 -9.48 -6.16 30.97
C ALA A 313 -10.64 -6.03 31.96
N GLN A 314 -10.73 -4.88 32.65
CA GLN A 314 -11.76 -4.64 33.67
C GLN A 314 -13.16 -4.67 33.05
N SER A 315 -13.34 -4.06 31.88
CA SER A 315 -14.63 -4.09 31.15
C SER A 315 -15.10 -5.51 30.86
N ILE A 316 -14.20 -6.41 30.44
CA ILE A 316 -14.55 -7.81 30.15
C ILE A 316 -14.82 -8.60 31.42
N LYS A 317 -14.06 -8.38 32.51
CA LYS A 317 -14.31 -9.02 33.80
C LYS A 317 -15.69 -8.66 34.36
N VAL A 318 -16.05 -7.37 34.33
CA VAL A 318 -17.37 -6.92 34.79
C VAL A 318 -18.49 -7.48 33.93
N LEU A 319 -18.34 -7.51 32.61
CA LEU A 319 -19.31 -8.18 31.71
C LEU A 319 -19.50 -9.65 32.08
N THR A 320 -18.40 -10.38 32.26
CA THR A 320 -18.43 -11.80 32.61
C THR A 320 -19.15 -12.05 33.94
N GLN A 321 -18.85 -11.22 34.96
CA GLN A 321 -19.52 -11.30 36.26
C GLN A 321 -21.02 -11.08 36.15
N LYS A 322 -21.44 -10.05 35.38
CA LYS A 322 -22.88 -9.73 35.23
C LYS A 322 -23.66 -10.76 34.39
N VAL A 323 -23.01 -11.44 33.47
CA VAL A 323 -23.60 -12.61 32.78
C VAL A 323 -23.78 -13.77 33.75
N GLN A 324 -22.73 -14.05 34.57
CA GLN A 324 -22.80 -15.14 35.56
C GLN A 324 -23.82 -14.90 36.66
N SER A 325 -24.06 -13.64 37.07
CA SER A 325 -25.10 -13.28 38.03
C SER A 325 -26.51 -13.25 37.42
N GLY A 326 -26.65 -13.38 36.09
CA GLY A 326 -27.93 -13.29 35.40
C GLY A 326 -28.48 -11.88 35.23
N GLU A 327 -27.67 -10.83 35.52
CA GLU A 327 -28.07 -9.43 35.38
C GLU A 327 -28.19 -8.97 33.93
N ILE A 328 -27.40 -9.57 33.02
CA ILE A 328 -27.42 -9.25 31.59
C ILE A 328 -27.41 -10.53 30.74
N PRO A 329 -28.05 -10.51 29.54
CA PRO A 329 -27.98 -11.61 28.58
C PRO A 329 -26.56 -11.79 28.00
N ALA A 330 -26.17 -13.04 27.74
CA ALA A 330 -24.87 -13.34 27.10
C ALA A 330 -24.73 -12.72 25.70
N GLU A 331 -25.85 -12.62 24.96
CA GLU A 331 -25.85 -11.96 23.64
C GLU A 331 -25.46 -10.49 23.71
N PHE A 332 -26.00 -9.75 24.68
CA PHE A 332 -25.63 -8.38 24.94
C PHE A 332 -24.15 -8.25 25.28
N ALA A 333 -23.64 -9.11 26.18
CA ALA A 333 -22.22 -9.12 26.54
C ALA A 333 -21.33 -9.41 25.33
N ASN A 334 -21.72 -10.36 24.48
CA ASN A 334 -20.98 -10.67 23.24
C ASN A 334 -20.96 -9.49 22.25
N GLN A 335 -22.04 -8.72 22.16
CA GLN A 335 -22.10 -7.56 21.30
C GLN A 335 -21.18 -6.44 21.80
N VAL A 336 -21.27 -6.07 23.06
CA VAL A 336 -20.49 -4.94 23.62
C VAL A 336 -19.02 -5.29 23.83
N SER A 337 -18.66 -6.55 24.02
CA SER A 337 -17.27 -6.99 24.12
C SER A 337 -16.48 -6.79 22.83
N ARG A 338 -17.14 -6.55 21.68
CA ARG A 338 -16.51 -6.24 20.38
C ARG A 338 -16.07 -4.78 20.23
N ILE A 339 -16.40 -3.90 21.18
CA ILE A 339 -15.94 -2.51 21.15
C ILE A 339 -14.41 -2.50 21.16
N PRO A 340 -13.77 -1.81 20.19
CA PRO A 340 -12.34 -1.88 20.04
C PRO A 340 -11.60 -1.13 21.15
N GLN A 341 -10.42 -1.63 21.52
CA GLN A 341 -9.55 -0.94 22.48
C GLN A 341 -8.93 0.35 21.92
N TYR A 342 -8.74 0.46 20.58
CA TYR A 342 -8.30 1.68 19.93
C TYR A 342 -9.39 2.77 20.02
N TRP A 343 -9.00 3.96 20.48
CA TRP A 343 -9.91 5.09 20.69
C TRP A 343 -9.38 6.41 20.09
N GLY A 344 -8.42 6.34 19.15
CA GLY A 344 -7.88 7.48 18.42
C GLY A 344 -8.78 7.98 17.28
N ASP A 345 -8.24 8.91 16.45
CA ASP A 345 -9.00 9.64 15.42
C ASP A 345 -9.12 8.87 14.09
N GLN A 346 -8.42 7.76 13.92
CA GLN A 346 -8.52 6.94 12.72
C GLN A 346 -9.76 6.03 12.79
N PRO A 347 -10.41 5.69 11.67
CA PRO A 347 -11.59 4.80 11.69
C PRO A 347 -11.28 3.43 12.30
N PHE A 348 -10.11 2.90 11.98
CA PHE A 348 -9.52 1.69 12.56
C PHE A 348 -8.02 1.66 12.27
N THR A 349 -7.29 0.88 13.06
CA THR A 349 -5.86 0.65 12.86
C THR A 349 -5.46 -0.77 13.27
N GLN A 350 -4.45 -1.33 12.62
CA GLN A 350 -3.85 -2.61 13.02
C GLN A 350 -2.71 -2.45 14.02
N GLY A 351 -2.45 -1.25 14.49
CA GLY A 351 -1.42 -0.97 15.48
C GLY A 351 -0.95 0.47 15.45
N THR A 352 -0.17 0.80 16.44
CA THR A 352 0.36 2.15 16.65
C THR A 352 1.64 2.41 15.86
N VAL A 353 1.97 3.69 15.67
CA VAL A 353 3.30 4.12 15.21
C VAL A 353 4.18 4.36 16.43
N TYR A 354 4.99 3.35 16.80
CA TYR A 354 5.93 3.42 17.91
C TYR A 354 7.37 3.39 17.39
N LEU A 355 8.19 4.35 17.82
CA LEU A 355 9.57 4.48 17.36
C LEU A 355 10.59 3.97 18.37
N GLY A 356 10.16 3.71 19.59
CA GLY A 356 10.99 3.27 20.70
C GLY A 356 11.25 4.38 21.72
N ALA A 357 11.04 4.09 23.00
CA ALA A 357 11.22 5.06 24.08
C ALA A 357 12.68 5.55 24.15
N ILE A 358 13.65 4.62 23.99
CA ILE A 358 15.07 4.94 23.95
C ILE A 358 15.38 5.82 22.72
N VAL A 359 14.80 5.55 21.57
CA VAL A 359 15.02 6.31 20.33
C VAL A 359 14.55 7.76 20.49
N CYS A 360 13.37 7.97 21.08
CA CYS A 360 12.84 9.31 21.38
C CYS A 360 13.76 10.08 22.35
N PHE A 361 14.26 9.40 23.37
CA PHE A 361 15.24 9.97 24.32
C PHE A 361 16.56 10.34 23.63
N LEU A 362 17.10 9.46 22.79
CA LEU A 362 18.32 9.70 22.02
C LEU A 362 18.14 10.78 20.95
N PHE A 363 16.95 10.90 20.36
CA PHE A 363 16.63 12.00 19.44
C PHE A 363 16.77 13.37 20.12
N LEU A 364 16.17 13.55 21.29
CA LEU A 364 16.30 14.82 22.04
C LEU A 364 17.75 15.07 22.47
N LEU A 365 18.46 14.05 22.95
CA LEU A 365 19.88 14.15 23.26
C LEU A 365 20.67 14.59 22.00
N GLY A 366 20.42 13.96 20.86
CA GLY A 366 21.04 14.32 19.59
C GLY A 366 20.77 15.77 19.18
N MET A 367 19.52 16.23 19.29
CA MET A 367 19.16 17.63 19.01
C MET A 367 19.94 18.62 19.86
N ILE A 368 20.27 18.28 21.10
CA ILE A 368 21.04 19.15 22.00
C ILE A 368 22.52 19.16 21.62
N ILE A 369 23.13 18.00 21.34
CA ILE A 369 24.60 17.87 21.26
C ILE A 369 25.17 17.93 19.85
N ILE A 370 24.41 17.61 18.78
CA ILE A 370 24.87 17.69 17.39
C ILE A 370 25.13 19.15 17.02
N ARG A 371 26.32 19.43 16.49
CA ARG A 371 26.74 20.78 16.08
C ARG A 371 26.38 21.14 14.65
N SER A 372 26.21 20.15 13.78
CA SER A 372 25.89 20.37 12.36
C SER A 372 24.50 20.97 12.15
N ASN A 373 24.40 21.93 11.23
CA ASN A 373 23.13 22.56 10.88
C ASN A 373 22.16 21.58 10.16
N VAL A 374 22.64 20.48 9.63
CA VAL A 374 21.79 19.44 8.99
C VAL A 374 20.76 18.87 9.96
N LYS A 375 21.03 18.88 11.28
CA LYS A 375 20.02 18.48 12.29
C LYS A 375 18.73 19.29 12.20
N TRP A 376 18.84 20.59 11.86
CA TRP A 376 17.65 21.46 11.73
C TRP A 376 16.83 21.09 10.49
N GLY A 377 17.48 20.71 9.38
CA GLY A 377 16.78 20.19 8.22
C GLY A 377 16.02 18.90 8.53
N LEU A 378 16.65 17.98 9.30
CA LEU A 378 15.98 16.75 9.76
C LEU A 378 14.82 17.05 10.72
N LEU A 379 14.98 18.04 11.63
CA LEU A 379 13.88 18.46 12.51
C LEU A 379 12.72 19.09 11.73
N VAL A 380 13.02 19.97 10.78
CA VAL A 380 12.00 20.59 9.91
C VAL A 380 11.25 19.50 9.13
N ALA A 381 11.97 18.51 8.57
CA ALA A 381 11.34 17.38 7.91
C ALA A 381 10.45 16.59 8.88
N THR A 382 10.94 16.28 10.08
CA THR A 382 10.16 15.58 11.11
C THR A 382 8.85 16.30 11.41
N ILE A 383 8.92 17.60 11.73
CA ILE A 383 7.73 18.40 12.06
C ILE A 383 6.79 18.51 10.85
N PHE A 384 7.32 18.81 9.67
CA PHE A 384 6.54 18.97 8.46
C PHE A 384 5.68 17.72 8.15
N PHE A 385 6.28 16.52 8.23
CA PHE A 385 5.56 15.30 7.94
C PHE A 385 4.60 14.88 9.07
N ILE A 386 4.85 15.25 10.32
CA ILE A 386 3.87 15.13 11.40
C ILE A 386 2.65 16.01 11.13
N LEU A 387 2.84 17.28 10.73
CA LEU A 387 1.75 18.18 10.39
C LEU A 387 0.92 17.66 9.19
N LEU A 388 1.57 17.09 8.18
CA LEU A 388 0.87 16.42 7.08
C LEU A 388 0.05 15.21 7.57
N ALA A 389 0.59 14.40 8.48
CA ALA A 389 -0.09 13.22 9.01
C ALA A 389 -1.35 13.56 9.82
N TRP A 390 -1.42 14.76 10.42
CA TRP A 390 -2.61 15.20 11.15
C TRP A 390 -3.84 15.42 10.23
N GLY A 391 -3.66 15.57 8.92
CA GLY A 391 -4.74 15.62 7.95
C GLY A 391 -5.90 16.53 8.34
N LYS A 392 -7.12 15.96 8.50
CA LYS A 392 -8.31 16.69 8.95
C LYS A 392 -8.17 17.38 10.31
N ASN A 393 -7.24 16.90 11.15
CA ASN A 393 -7.00 17.51 12.46
C ASN A 393 -6.18 18.83 12.38
N LEU A 394 -5.68 19.18 11.17
CA LEU A 394 -5.03 20.45 10.86
C LEU A 394 -5.45 20.92 9.46
N GLU A 395 -6.74 21.19 9.29
CA GLU A 395 -7.38 21.43 7.98
C GLU A 395 -6.70 22.53 7.18
N TRP A 396 -6.54 23.74 7.72
CA TRP A 396 -6.00 24.88 6.99
C TRP A 396 -4.66 24.59 6.30
N PHE A 397 -3.81 23.76 6.93
CA PHE A 397 -2.50 23.38 6.39
C PHE A 397 -2.65 22.28 5.33
N ASN A 398 -3.41 21.22 5.67
CA ASN A 398 -3.57 20.06 4.81
C ASN A 398 -4.45 20.34 3.59
N ASP A 399 -5.45 21.22 3.70
CA ASP A 399 -6.27 21.66 2.57
C ASP A 399 -5.44 22.43 1.55
N TRP A 400 -4.52 23.28 2.02
CA TRP A 400 -3.61 23.95 1.09
C TRP A 400 -2.79 22.95 0.26
N PHE A 401 -2.24 21.90 0.91
CA PHE A 401 -1.52 20.83 0.19
C PHE A 401 -2.45 20.05 -0.73
N PHE A 402 -3.63 19.69 -0.28
CA PHE A 402 -4.58 18.89 -1.03
C PHE A 402 -5.02 19.56 -2.34
N TYR A 403 -5.34 20.85 -2.28
CA TYR A 403 -5.85 21.58 -3.45
C TYR A 403 -4.76 22.20 -4.33
N HIS A 404 -3.60 22.55 -3.78
CA HIS A 404 -2.59 23.32 -4.51
C HIS A 404 -1.30 22.56 -4.77
N PHE A 405 -0.97 21.53 -3.98
CA PHE A 405 0.32 20.87 -4.15
C PHE A 405 0.21 19.71 -5.17
N PRO A 406 1.12 19.67 -6.18
CA PRO A 406 1.01 18.71 -7.28
C PRO A 406 0.91 17.27 -6.79
N LEU A 407 -0.02 16.50 -7.33
CA LEU A 407 -0.25 15.07 -7.08
C LEU A 407 -0.68 14.71 -5.65
N TYR A 408 -0.69 15.62 -4.68
CA TYR A 408 -1.02 15.29 -3.29
C TYR A 408 -2.44 14.72 -3.15
N SER A 409 -3.41 15.28 -3.89
CA SER A 409 -4.81 14.81 -3.93
C SER A 409 -5.00 13.41 -4.52
N LYS A 410 -3.95 12.77 -5.06
CA LYS A 410 -4.01 11.40 -5.58
C LYS A 410 -3.76 10.33 -4.51
N PHE A 411 -3.37 10.73 -3.31
CA PHE A 411 -2.99 9.82 -2.22
C PHE A 411 -4.02 9.86 -1.09
N ARG A 412 -4.20 8.69 -0.44
CA ARG A 412 -5.05 8.54 0.73
C ARG A 412 -4.25 8.15 1.96
N ALA A 413 -4.90 8.15 3.14
CA ALA A 413 -4.30 7.76 4.41
C ALA A 413 -3.04 8.60 4.71
N VAL A 414 -3.28 9.89 4.97
CA VAL A 414 -2.22 10.89 5.21
C VAL A 414 -1.31 10.53 6.38
N SER A 415 -1.76 9.69 7.34
CA SER A 415 -0.92 9.12 8.40
C SER A 415 0.31 8.37 7.87
N THR A 416 0.30 7.90 6.61
CA THR A 416 1.49 7.34 5.95
C THR A 416 2.68 8.32 5.94
N ALA A 417 2.46 9.62 6.06
CA ALA A 417 3.52 10.62 6.15
C ALA A 417 4.48 10.39 7.34
N LEU A 418 4.03 9.70 8.39
CA LEU A 418 4.84 9.37 9.58
C LEU A 418 6.03 8.45 9.30
N VAL A 419 6.12 7.84 8.13
CA VAL A 419 7.30 7.05 7.71
C VAL A 419 8.58 7.90 7.62
N VAL A 420 8.44 9.21 7.33
CA VAL A 420 9.58 10.12 7.27
C VAL A 420 10.09 10.47 8.68
N PRO A 421 9.25 10.90 9.64
CA PRO A 421 9.64 10.98 11.06
C PRO A 421 10.33 9.73 11.58
N ALA A 422 9.85 8.53 11.24
CA ALA A 422 10.47 7.27 11.65
C ALA A 422 11.95 7.17 11.22
N LEU A 423 12.30 7.63 10.03
CA LEU A 423 13.70 7.68 9.58
C LEU A 423 14.48 8.85 10.18
N THR A 424 13.92 10.06 10.15
CA THR A 424 14.65 11.29 10.54
C THR A 424 14.95 11.34 12.04
N ILE A 425 14.02 10.85 12.87
CA ILE A 425 14.23 10.71 14.32
C ILE A 425 15.35 9.74 14.61
N VAL A 426 15.37 8.56 13.98
CA VAL A 426 16.45 7.58 14.14
C VAL A 426 17.79 8.14 13.66
N MET A 427 17.82 8.85 12.52
CA MET A 427 19.04 9.49 12.01
C MET A 427 19.66 10.45 13.04
N VAL A 428 18.87 11.30 13.67
CA VAL A 428 19.32 12.23 14.70
C VAL A 428 19.75 11.49 15.98
N ALA A 429 18.99 10.47 16.39
CA ALA A 429 19.29 9.66 17.57
C ALA A 429 20.67 8.99 17.47
N VAL A 430 20.93 8.28 16.36
CA VAL A 430 22.23 7.60 16.18
C VAL A 430 23.38 8.58 15.89
N TRP A 431 23.09 9.70 15.23
CA TRP A 431 24.10 10.77 15.08
C TRP A 431 24.46 11.37 16.44
N GLY A 432 23.47 11.57 17.32
CA GLY A 432 23.69 11.96 18.71
C GLY A 432 24.62 11.00 19.45
N ILE A 433 24.47 9.69 19.28
CA ILE A 433 25.35 8.67 19.88
C ILE A 433 26.79 8.76 19.36
N LYS A 434 26.98 8.99 18.05
CA LYS A 434 28.31 9.27 17.48
C LYS A 434 28.97 10.48 18.17
N GLU A 435 28.25 11.62 18.26
CA GLU A 435 28.75 12.84 18.90
C GLU A 435 29.03 12.64 20.40
N PHE A 436 28.17 11.87 21.08
CA PHE A 436 28.31 11.55 22.49
C PHE A 436 29.64 10.81 22.79
N PHE A 437 30.01 9.87 21.90
CA PHE A 437 31.24 9.09 22.05
C PHE A 437 32.44 9.65 21.28
N SER A 438 32.34 10.81 20.63
CA SER A 438 33.41 11.39 19.80
C SER A 438 34.64 11.83 20.64
N GLY A 439 34.43 12.12 21.89
CA GLY A 439 35.44 12.72 22.76
C GLY A 439 35.61 14.24 22.55
N GLU A 440 34.93 14.84 21.61
CA GLU A 440 35.04 16.26 21.25
C GLU A 440 34.20 17.20 22.13
N ILE A 441 33.24 16.63 22.87
CA ILE A 441 32.31 17.40 23.71
C ILE A 441 32.69 17.22 25.17
N ASP A 442 32.80 18.33 25.90
CA ASP A 442 33.09 18.32 27.34
C ASP A 442 32.10 17.45 28.13
N LYS A 443 32.60 16.61 29.03
CA LYS A 443 31.80 15.71 29.85
C LYS A 443 30.73 16.43 30.68
N LYS A 444 30.96 17.69 31.13
CA LYS A 444 29.95 18.48 31.86
C LYS A 444 28.77 18.81 30.93
N LYS A 445 29.06 19.19 29.67
CA LYS A 445 28.02 19.47 28.67
C LYS A 445 27.23 18.21 28.32
N LEU A 446 27.91 17.07 28.14
CA LEU A 446 27.24 15.78 27.89
C LEU A 446 26.33 15.38 29.06
N LYS A 447 26.80 15.53 30.33
CA LYS A 447 25.95 15.26 31.49
C LYS A 447 24.74 16.16 31.55
N LYS A 448 24.92 17.48 31.27
CA LYS A 448 23.78 18.42 31.20
C LYS A 448 22.76 18.03 30.15
N ALA A 449 23.22 17.70 28.95
CA ALA A 449 22.35 17.25 27.85
C ALA A 449 21.61 15.96 28.22
N LEU A 450 22.31 14.99 28.84
CA LEU A 450 21.73 13.73 29.33
C LEU A 450 20.62 13.99 30.35
N TYR A 451 20.86 14.87 31.34
CA TYR A 451 19.85 15.17 32.36
C TYR A 451 18.66 15.94 31.81
N ILE A 452 18.89 16.86 30.88
CA ILE A 452 17.78 17.57 30.19
C ILE A 452 16.93 16.57 29.41
N SER A 453 17.55 15.70 28.61
CA SER A 453 16.82 14.71 27.82
C SER A 453 16.07 13.70 28.70
N LEU A 454 16.70 13.26 29.80
CA LEU A 454 16.04 12.38 30.75
C LEU A 454 14.89 13.11 31.48
N GLY A 455 15.10 14.36 31.91
CA GLY A 455 14.07 15.15 32.58
C GLY A 455 12.86 15.41 31.71
N VAL A 456 13.05 15.68 30.39
CA VAL A 456 11.95 15.93 29.46
C VAL A 456 11.24 14.63 29.09
N VAL A 457 11.96 13.65 28.53
CA VAL A 457 11.34 12.41 28.01
C VAL A 457 10.92 11.49 29.15
N GLY A 458 11.80 11.25 30.14
CA GLY A 458 11.47 10.45 31.31
C GLY A 458 10.42 11.12 32.19
N GLY A 459 10.48 12.45 32.36
CA GLY A 459 9.47 13.23 33.08
C GLY A 459 8.09 13.15 32.43
N LEU A 460 8.02 13.22 31.10
CA LEU A 460 6.75 13.02 30.37
C LEU A 460 6.19 11.60 30.62
N CYS A 461 7.00 10.57 30.51
CA CYS A 461 6.58 9.20 30.82
C CYS A 461 6.12 9.05 32.26
N LEU A 462 6.84 9.66 33.21
CA LEU A 462 6.49 9.64 34.63
C LEU A 462 5.13 10.28 34.90
N ILE A 463 4.86 11.43 34.28
CA ILE A 463 3.59 12.14 34.44
C ILE A 463 2.45 11.31 33.82
N LEU A 464 2.63 10.77 32.62
CA LEU A 464 1.64 9.92 31.96
C LEU A 464 1.37 8.62 32.74
N TRP A 465 2.35 8.13 33.51
CA TRP A 465 2.15 6.97 34.38
C TRP A 465 1.38 7.33 35.65
N ILE A 466 1.79 8.40 36.38
CA ILE A 466 1.23 8.70 37.72
C ILE A 466 -0.07 9.47 37.63
N ALA A 467 -0.20 10.36 36.65
CA ALA A 467 -1.34 11.28 36.51
C ALA A 467 -1.89 11.30 35.06
N PRO A 468 -2.29 10.14 34.50
CA PRO A 468 -2.75 10.06 33.12
C PRO A 468 -3.95 10.95 32.85
N GLY A 469 -4.88 11.08 33.81
CA GLY A 469 -6.06 11.94 33.72
C GLY A 469 -5.79 13.45 33.72
N ALA A 470 -4.53 13.89 33.95
CA ALA A 470 -4.20 15.31 33.86
C ALA A 470 -4.19 15.84 32.42
N PHE A 471 -4.00 14.97 31.44
CA PHE A 471 -3.91 15.33 30.02
C PHE A 471 -4.99 14.69 29.14
N PHE A 472 -5.60 13.60 29.60
CA PHE A 472 -6.56 12.80 28.82
C PHE A 472 -7.81 12.53 29.64
N ASN A 473 -8.96 12.71 29.01
CA ASN A 473 -10.28 12.30 29.55
C ASN A 473 -10.68 10.88 29.09
N PHE A 474 -9.84 10.22 28.28
CA PHE A 474 -10.05 8.88 27.72
C PHE A 474 -11.29 8.70 26.87
N THR A 475 -11.96 9.78 26.46
CA THR A 475 -13.14 9.75 25.59
C THR A 475 -12.72 9.94 24.14
N SER A 476 -13.48 9.32 23.24
CA SER A 476 -13.28 9.38 21.79
C SER A 476 -14.52 9.97 21.10
N GLY A 477 -14.31 10.62 19.94
CA GLY A 477 -15.42 11.01 19.07
C GLY A 477 -16.27 9.82 18.59
N ALA A 478 -15.66 8.64 18.44
CA ALA A 478 -16.35 7.40 18.09
C ALA A 478 -17.27 6.90 19.21
N ASP A 479 -17.03 7.27 20.46
CA ASP A 479 -17.87 6.84 21.60
C ASP A 479 -19.31 7.32 21.44
N ALA A 480 -19.55 8.43 20.76
CA ALA A 480 -20.90 8.96 20.54
C ALA A 480 -21.83 7.97 19.81
N GLN A 481 -21.28 7.07 19.00
CA GLN A 481 -22.05 6.10 18.22
C GLN A 481 -22.66 4.98 19.07
N TRP A 482 -22.01 4.61 20.17
CA TRP A 482 -22.39 3.45 20.97
C TRP A 482 -22.56 3.73 22.46
N LYS A 483 -22.07 4.88 22.96
CA LYS A 483 -22.18 5.25 24.39
C LYS A 483 -23.61 5.21 24.91
N ALA A 484 -24.59 5.66 24.12
CA ALA A 484 -25.99 5.64 24.48
C ALA A 484 -26.60 4.23 24.52
N GLN A 485 -25.92 3.24 23.95
CA GLN A 485 -26.37 1.85 23.84
C GLN A 485 -25.79 0.93 24.93
N VAL A 486 -24.77 1.43 25.66
CA VAL A 486 -24.13 0.66 26.72
C VAL A 486 -24.44 1.25 28.11
N PRO A 487 -24.55 0.41 29.16
CA PRO A 487 -24.70 0.88 30.51
C PRO A 487 -23.52 1.71 31.00
N GLU A 488 -23.79 2.68 31.87
CA GLU A 488 -22.75 3.60 32.41
C GLU A 488 -21.63 2.84 33.15
N TRP A 489 -21.96 1.79 33.88
CA TRP A 489 -20.94 0.96 34.56
C TRP A 489 -19.95 0.31 33.59
N TYR A 490 -20.44 -0.12 32.41
CA TYR A 490 -19.55 -0.67 31.36
C TYR A 490 -18.67 0.42 30.73
N TYR A 491 -19.27 1.57 30.42
CA TYR A 491 -18.53 2.70 29.87
C TYR A 491 -17.40 3.17 30.81
N ASN A 492 -17.70 3.26 32.13
CA ASN A 492 -16.69 3.63 33.13
C ASN A 492 -15.55 2.58 33.21
N ALA A 493 -15.88 1.29 33.14
CA ALA A 493 -14.88 0.22 33.09
C ALA A 493 -14.01 0.31 31.84
N LEU A 494 -14.59 0.68 30.69
CA LEU A 494 -13.88 0.89 29.44
C LEU A 494 -12.90 2.08 29.52
N LEU A 495 -13.32 3.20 30.15
CA LEU A 495 -12.41 4.35 30.37
C LEU A 495 -11.25 3.97 31.29
N ALA A 496 -11.49 3.14 32.31
CA ALA A 496 -10.45 2.61 33.17
C ALA A 496 -9.46 1.74 32.39
N ASP A 497 -9.94 0.84 31.54
CA ASP A 497 -9.07 0.02 30.68
C ASP A 497 -8.18 0.88 29.75
N ARG A 498 -8.73 1.93 29.15
CA ARG A 498 -7.97 2.89 28.34
C ARG A 498 -6.85 3.57 29.14
N GLN A 499 -7.18 3.97 30.36
CA GLN A 499 -6.24 4.58 31.30
C GLN A 499 -5.12 3.61 31.69
N ASP A 500 -5.48 2.35 32.00
CA ASP A 500 -4.53 1.31 32.41
C ASP A 500 -3.57 0.95 31.27
N LEU A 501 -4.06 0.83 30.03
CA LEU A 501 -3.24 0.58 28.85
C LEU A 501 -2.18 1.68 28.66
N MET A 502 -2.61 2.95 28.73
CA MET A 502 -1.69 4.09 28.60
C MET A 502 -0.69 4.14 29.74
N SER A 503 -1.15 4.01 30.98
CA SER A 503 -0.33 4.12 32.19
C SER A 503 0.73 3.02 32.26
N SER A 504 0.36 1.78 31.97
CA SER A 504 1.28 0.64 31.92
C SER A 504 2.38 0.83 30.88
N ASP A 505 2.04 1.32 29.68
CA ASP A 505 3.04 1.58 28.62
C ASP A 505 3.88 2.83 28.91
N ALA A 506 3.35 3.82 29.61
CA ALA A 506 4.12 4.97 30.07
C ALA A 506 5.21 4.53 31.08
N LEU A 507 4.85 3.66 32.05
CA LEU A 507 5.83 3.06 32.97
C LEU A 507 6.88 2.24 32.23
N ARG A 508 6.44 1.37 31.27
CA ARG A 508 7.35 0.60 30.44
C ARG A 508 8.35 1.51 29.71
N SER A 509 7.87 2.56 29.06
CA SER A 509 8.70 3.51 28.33
C SER A 509 9.67 4.25 29.28
N LEU A 510 9.23 4.63 30.48
CA LEU A 510 10.08 5.22 31.51
C LEU A 510 11.23 4.28 31.86
N VAL A 511 10.96 3.00 32.08
CA VAL A 511 12.00 2.00 32.41
C VAL A 511 13.04 1.92 31.29
N PHE A 512 12.64 1.85 30.03
CA PHE A 512 13.57 1.81 28.90
C PHE A 512 14.39 3.10 28.78
N VAL A 513 13.78 4.26 28.98
CA VAL A 513 14.49 5.55 29.01
C VAL A 513 15.52 5.59 30.11
N LEU A 514 15.19 5.12 31.32
CA LEU A 514 16.13 5.04 32.47
C LEU A 514 17.30 4.09 32.20
N LEU A 515 17.04 2.92 31.61
CA LEU A 515 18.08 1.95 31.24
C LEU A 515 19.01 2.52 30.17
N GLY A 516 18.48 3.16 29.15
CA GLY A 516 19.26 3.84 28.10
C GLY A 516 20.12 4.98 28.68
N ALA A 517 19.51 5.81 29.52
CA ALA A 517 20.23 6.88 30.24
C ALA A 517 21.33 6.33 31.16
N ALA A 518 21.09 5.21 31.83
CA ALA A 518 22.07 4.55 32.69
C ALA A 518 23.30 4.11 31.90
N ILE A 519 23.13 3.45 30.73
CA ILE A 519 24.23 3.07 29.83
C ILE A 519 25.10 4.31 29.53
N LEU A 520 24.48 5.42 29.12
CA LEU A 520 25.21 6.63 28.76
C LEU A 520 25.85 7.30 29.96
N TYR A 521 25.18 7.30 31.10
CA TYR A 521 25.72 7.87 32.34
C TYR A 521 26.95 7.10 32.84
N PHE A 522 26.89 5.78 32.88
CA PHE A 522 28.03 4.95 33.29
C PHE A 522 29.19 5.03 32.30
N SER A 523 28.88 5.19 30.98
CA SER A 523 29.92 5.38 29.99
C SER A 523 30.74 6.66 30.21
N LEU A 524 30.16 7.71 30.79
CA LEU A 524 30.87 8.95 31.13
C LEU A 524 31.80 8.82 32.39
N ARG A 525 31.51 7.84 33.24
CA ARG A 525 32.28 7.61 34.47
C ARG A 525 33.40 6.59 34.35
N THR A 526 33.29 5.70 33.37
CA THR A 526 34.29 4.65 33.19
C THR A 526 35.61 5.19 32.65
N LYS A 527 36.71 4.50 32.96
CA LYS A 527 38.06 4.73 32.41
C LYS A 527 38.37 3.84 31.18
N VAL A 528 37.37 3.12 30.65
CA VAL A 528 37.51 2.29 29.46
C VAL A 528 37.82 3.17 28.25
N ASP A 529 38.66 2.66 27.35
CA ASP A 529 39.02 3.32 26.08
C ASP A 529 37.76 3.71 25.27
N THR A 530 37.78 4.92 24.73
CA THR A 530 36.64 5.52 23.97
C THR A 530 36.13 4.63 22.88
N LYS A 531 37.03 3.95 22.10
CA LYS A 531 36.59 3.05 21.01
C LYS A 531 35.84 1.83 21.56
N LYS A 532 36.35 1.19 22.63
CA LYS A 532 35.70 0.07 23.30
C LYS A 532 34.36 0.51 23.88
N MET A 533 34.31 1.69 24.50
CA MET A 533 33.10 2.25 25.09
C MET A 533 32.05 2.58 24.03
N THR A 534 32.44 3.13 22.88
CA THR A 534 31.55 3.32 21.74
C THR A 534 30.91 1.99 21.28
N ILE A 535 31.72 0.93 21.20
CA ILE A 535 31.21 -0.39 20.80
C ILE A 535 30.25 -0.95 21.84
N TYR A 536 30.69 -1.05 23.11
CA TYR A 536 29.88 -1.66 24.17
C TYR A 536 28.62 -0.87 24.48
N GLY A 537 28.75 0.46 24.58
CA GLY A 537 27.60 1.34 24.83
C GLY A 537 26.57 1.30 23.68
N SER A 538 27.04 1.33 22.42
CA SER A 538 26.13 1.26 21.27
C SER A 538 25.47 -0.09 21.11
N LEU A 539 26.19 -1.20 21.32
CA LEU A 539 25.61 -2.55 21.28
C LEU A 539 24.64 -2.78 22.46
N GLY A 540 24.98 -2.28 23.67
CA GLY A 540 24.07 -2.31 24.81
C GLY A 540 22.76 -1.57 24.52
N LEU A 541 22.84 -0.37 23.93
CA LEU A 541 21.65 0.37 23.46
C LEU A 541 20.92 -0.37 22.36
N ALA A 542 21.62 -1.00 21.41
CA ALA A 542 21.01 -1.78 20.35
C ALA A 542 20.20 -2.97 20.87
N VAL A 543 20.73 -3.69 21.87
CA VAL A 543 20.03 -4.79 22.55
C VAL A 543 18.78 -4.27 23.27
N LEU A 544 18.89 -3.15 24.01
CA LEU A 544 17.73 -2.56 24.69
C LEU A 544 16.66 -2.09 23.70
N VAL A 545 17.05 -1.45 22.60
CA VAL A 545 16.11 -1.02 21.54
C VAL A 545 15.49 -2.24 20.87
N LEU A 546 16.25 -3.30 20.63
CA LEU A 546 15.71 -4.56 20.10
C LEU A 546 14.66 -5.15 21.04
N ILE A 547 14.92 -5.23 22.33
CA ILE A 547 13.96 -5.76 23.32
C ILE A 547 12.72 -4.87 23.42
N ASP A 548 12.92 -3.55 23.41
CA ASP A 548 11.84 -2.57 23.46
C ASP A 548 10.90 -2.72 22.26
N LEU A 549 11.41 -2.64 21.03
CA LEU A 549 10.63 -2.72 19.82
C LEU A 549 10.02 -4.12 19.59
N TRP A 550 10.82 -5.18 19.79
CA TRP A 550 10.35 -6.55 19.65
C TRP A 550 9.14 -6.86 20.53
N GLY A 551 9.15 -6.39 21.78
CA GLY A 551 8.04 -6.59 22.70
C GLY A 551 6.75 -5.90 22.27
N ILE A 552 6.86 -4.74 21.60
CA ILE A 552 5.70 -4.03 21.04
C ILE A 552 5.25 -4.66 19.72
N ASP A 553 6.19 -4.99 18.84
CA ASP A 553 5.90 -5.58 17.53
C ASP A 553 5.17 -6.92 17.66
N LYS A 554 5.53 -7.73 18.66
CA LYS A 554 4.86 -9.01 18.96
C LYS A 554 3.41 -8.87 19.45
N ARG A 555 2.97 -7.68 19.83
CA ARG A 555 1.54 -7.41 20.08
C ARG A 555 0.71 -7.45 18.79
N TYR A 556 1.31 -7.05 17.66
CA TYR A 556 0.65 -6.88 16.36
C TYR A 556 0.91 -8.03 15.39
N LEU A 557 2.16 -8.51 15.34
CA LEU A 557 2.55 -9.63 14.49
C LEU A 557 3.28 -10.68 15.32
N ASN A 558 2.59 -11.75 15.64
CA ASN A 558 3.07 -12.85 16.48
C ASN A 558 2.80 -14.22 15.81
N GLU A 559 3.02 -15.30 16.52
CA GLU A 559 2.89 -16.66 16.00
C GLU A 559 1.46 -17.03 15.59
N ASN A 560 0.45 -16.40 16.20
CA ASN A 560 -0.96 -16.66 15.90
C ASN A 560 -1.38 -16.14 14.51
N ASN A 561 -0.60 -15.21 13.93
CA ASN A 561 -0.84 -14.72 12.57
C ASN A 561 -0.34 -15.70 11.49
N PHE A 562 0.37 -16.77 11.90
CA PHE A 562 0.92 -17.76 10.97
C PHE A 562 0.09 -19.05 11.00
N VAL A 563 -0.27 -19.52 9.84
CA VAL A 563 -1.02 -20.76 9.64
C VAL A 563 -0.22 -21.76 8.80
N ALA A 564 -0.51 -23.04 8.91
CA ALA A 564 0.11 -24.03 8.04
C ALA A 564 -0.23 -23.72 6.57
N LYS A 565 0.73 -23.89 5.66
CA LYS A 565 0.54 -23.59 4.23
C LYS A 565 -0.63 -24.36 3.61
N SER A 566 -0.84 -25.61 4.04
CA SER A 566 -1.98 -26.42 3.63
C SER A 566 -3.31 -25.82 4.09
N THR A 567 -3.38 -25.47 5.39
CA THR A 567 -4.57 -24.84 6.00
C THR A 567 -4.90 -23.50 5.32
N TYR A 568 -3.90 -22.64 5.11
CA TYR A 568 -4.09 -21.38 4.39
C TYR A 568 -4.72 -21.59 3.01
N LYS A 569 -4.19 -22.55 2.24
CA LYS A 569 -4.69 -22.84 0.90
C LYS A 569 -6.12 -23.40 0.92
N THR A 570 -6.42 -24.32 1.84
CA THR A 570 -7.75 -24.92 1.97
C THR A 570 -8.79 -23.96 2.54
N GLU A 571 -8.45 -23.16 3.53
CA GLU A 571 -9.42 -22.23 4.14
C GLU A 571 -9.70 -20.99 3.26
N THR A 572 -8.69 -20.54 2.51
CA THR A 572 -8.79 -19.30 1.71
C THR A 572 -9.36 -19.57 0.32
N PHE A 573 -8.95 -20.67 -0.31
CA PHE A 573 -9.22 -20.95 -1.72
C PHE A 573 -9.77 -22.37 -1.95
N SER A 574 -10.66 -22.85 -1.08
CA SER A 574 -11.49 -24.02 -1.39
C SER A 574 -12.75 -23.59 -2.12
N PRO A 575 -13.09 -24.22 -3.25
CA PRO A 575 -14.31 -23.87 -3.96
C PRO A 575 -15.53 -24.28 -3.12
N SER A 576 -16.43 -23.32 -2.91
CA SER A 576 -17.72 -23.55 -2.24
C SER A 576 -18.63 -24.46 -3.05
N VAL A 577 -19.75 -24.88 -2.48
CA VAL A 577 -20.76 -25.66 -3.21
C VAL A 577 -21.28 -24.86 -4.43
N ALA A 578 -21.47 -23.56 -4.26
CA ALA A 578 -21.84 -22.66 -5.36
C ALA A 578 -20.77 -22.66 -6.47
N ASP A 579 -19.48 -22.48 -6.11
CA ASP A 579 -18.39 -22.48 -7.08
C ASP A 579 -18.28 -23.80 -7.83
N GLN A 580 -18.39 -24.93 -7.14
CA GLN A 580 -18.36 -26.25 -7.77
C GLN A 580 -19.52 -26.49 -8.75
N ALA A 581 -20.67 -25.90 -8.48
CA ALA A 581 -21.80 -25.95 -9.40
C ALA A 581 -21.56 -25.10 -10.65
N ILE A 582 -21.04 -23.89 -10.48
CA ILE A 582 -20.75 -22.93 -11.57
C ILE A 582 -19.63 -23.46 -12.48
N LEU A 583 -18.57 -24.05 -11.90
CA LEU A 583 -17.42 -24.58 -12.64
C LEU A 583 -17.76 -25.76 -13.59
N LYS A 584 -18.97 -26.31 -13.53
CA LYS A 584 -19.46 -27.31 -14.47
C LYS A 584 -19.89 -26.72 -15.82
N ASP A 585 -20.14 -25.40 -15.86
CA ASP A 585 -20.51 -24.70 -17.09
C ASP A 585 -19.26 -24.55 -17.99
N GLN A 586 -19.35 -25.09 -19.20
CA GLN A 586 -18.26 -25.10 -20.19
C GLN A 586 -18.34 -23.90 -21.16
N HIS A 587 -19.25 -22.93 -20.94
CA HIS A 587 -19.32 -21.73 -21.77
C HIS A 587 -18.03 -20.90 -21.65
N PRO A 588 -17.49 -20.37 -22.74
CA PRO A 588 -16.18 -19.68 -22.72
C PRO A 588 -16.09 -18.50 -21.75
N SER A 589 -17.18 -17.78 -21.57
CA SER A 589 -17.20 -16.63 -20.65
C SER A 589 -18.61 -16.31 -20.16
N TYR A 590 -18.73 -16.11 -18.87
CA TYR A 590 -19.89 -15.56 -18.16
C TYR A 590 -19.37 -14.87 -16.89
N ARG A 591 -20.22 -14.09 -16.24
CA ARG A 591 -19.84 -13.42 -14.97
C ARG A 591 -20.69 -13.91 -13.81
N VAL A 592 -20.08 -13.82 -12.64
CA VAL A 592 -20.65 -14.25 -11.37
C VAL A 592 -20.74 -13.03 -10.43
N LEU A 593 -21.91 -12.86 -9.82
CA LEU A 593 -22.15 -11.91 -8.73
C LEU A 593 -22.18 -12.65 -7.39
N ASN A 594 -21.39 -12.19 -6.42
CA ASN A 594 -21.46 -12.72 -5.05
C ASN A 594 -22.13 -11.70 -4.13
N LEU A 595 -23.26 -12.06 -3.54
CA LEU A 595 -24.05 -11.14 -2.70
C LEU A 595 -23.45 -10.93 -1.30
N ASN A 596 -22.51 -11.79 -0.86
CA ASN A 596 -21.93 -11.65 0.49
C ASN A 596 -21.04 -10.41 0.64
N ASN A 597 -20.35 -10.01 -0.40
CA ASN A 597 -19.52 -8.79 -0.44
C ASN A 597 -19.31 -8.37 -1.89
N PRO A 598 -20.35 -7.88 -2.57
CA PRO A 598 -20.40 -7.81 -4.02
C PRO A 598 -19.22 -7.11 -4.69
N PHE A 599 -18.67 -6.04 -4.06
CA PHE A 599 -17.70 -5.17 -4.72
C PHE A 599 -16.39 -5.00 -3.92
N ALA A 600 -16.14 -5.85 -2.89
CA ALA A 600 -14.97 -5.71 -2.01
C ALA A 600 -14.34 -7.07 -1.61
N GLU A 601 -14.34 -8.06 -2.52
CA GLU A 601 -13.72 -9.37 -2.31
C GLU A 601 -13.11 -9.91 -3.63
N THR A 602 -12.25 -10.91 -3.56
CA THR A 602 -11.62 -11.55 -4.72
C THR A 602 -11.68 -13.08 -4.71
N THR A 603 -12.41 -13.67 -3.79
CA THR A 603 -12.63 -15.12 -3.77
C THR A 603 -13.38 -15.56 -5.02
N THR A 604 -14.40 -14.79 -5.40
CA THR A 604 -15.13 -15.00 -6.66
C THR A 604 -14.20 -14.85 -7.88
N SER A 605 -13.32 -13.82 -7.87
CA SER A 605 -12.35 -13.58 -8.96
C SER A 605 -11.29 -14.70 -9.07
N TYR A 606 -11.07 -15.46 -8.01
CA TYR A 606 -10.14 -16.60 -8.03
C TYR A 606 -10.66 -17.76 -8.89
N TYR A 607 -11.98 -17.97 -8.92
CA TYR A 607 -12.62 -19.07 -9.65
C TYR A 607 -13.33 -18.65 -10.93
N HIS A 608 -13.86 -17.41 -10.94
CA HIS A 608 -14.79 -16.94 -11.96
C HIS A 608 -14.45 -15.51 -12.42
N LYS A 609 -15.04 -15.09 -13.52
CA LYS A 609 -15.09 -13.68 -13.90
C LYS A 609 -16.15 -13.00 -13.03
N SER A 610 -15.74 -12.03 -12.22
CA SER A 610 -16.60 -11.40 -11.22
C SER A 610 -17.16 -10.06 -11.72
N ILE A 611 -18.42 -9.81 -11.37
CA ILE A 611 -19.01 -8.45 -11.43
C ILE A 611 -18.31 -7.54 -10.43
N GLY A 612 -17.87 -8.10 -9.31
CA GLY A 612 -17.16 -7.39 -8.24
C GLY A 612 -15.64 -7.51 -8.31
N GLY A 613 -15.00 -7.31 -7.17
CA GLY A 613 -13.55 -7.39 -7.01
C GLY A 613 -13.06 -6.53 -5.87
N TYR A 614 -11.75 -6.60 -5.60
CA TYR A 614 -11.07 -5.80 -4.58
C TYR A 614 -9.90 -5.05 -5.19
N HIS A 615 -10.09 -3.76 -5.51
CA HIS A 615 -9.00 -2.92 -6.03
C HIS A 615 -9.25 -1.44 -5.75
N ALA A 616 -8.23 -0.74 -5.24
CA ALA A 616 -8.32 0.68 -4.86
C ALA A 616 -8.36 1.64 -6.07
N ALA A 617 -8.01 1.17 -7.27
CA ALA A 617 -7.97 1.94 -8.50
C ALA A 617 -8.80 1.23 -9.60
N LYS A 618 -10.03 0.84 -9.29
CA LYS A 618 -10.98 0.34 -10.29
C LYS A 618 -11.38 1.47 -11.27
N LEU A 619 -11.86 1.12 -12.46
CA LEU A 619 -12.27 2.12 -13.45
C LEU A 619 -13.34 3.06 -12.89
N LYS A 620 -13.20 4.36 -13.13
CA LYS A 620 -14.09 5.39 -12.57
C LYS A 620 -15.53 5.18 -13.03
N ARG A 621 -15.75 4.93 -14.34
CA ARG A 621 -17.08 4.67 -14.90
C ARG A 621 -17.71 3.41 -14.31
N TYR A 622 -16.90 2.39 -13.97
CA TYR A 622 -17.42 1.20 -13.31
C TYR A 622 -17.83 1.48 -11.85
N GLN A 623 -17.06 2.29 -11.12
CA GLN A 623 -17.48 2.75 -9.80
C GLN A 623 -18.77 3.56 -9.86
N GLU A 624 -18.90 4.45 -10.83
CA GLU A 624 -20.12 5.26 -11.04
C GLU A 624 -21.31 4.39 -11.42
N LEU A 625 -21.11 3.29 -12.17
CA LEU A 625 -22.13 2.28 -12.44
C LEU A 625 -22.53 1.53 -11.15
N ILE A 626 -21.57 1.14 -10.31
CA ILE A 626 -21.86 0.54 -9.01
C ILE A 626 -22.76 1.48 -8.21
N ASP A 627 -22.32 2.71 -8.02
CA ASP A 627 -22.96 3.71 -7.18
C ASP A 627 -24.38 4.09 -7.67
N SER A 628 -24.56 4.15 -8.99
CA SER A 628 -25.81 4.63 -9.58
C SER A 628 -26.80 3.51 -9.89
N ARG A 629 -26.34 2.26 -10.04
CA ARG A 629 -27.17 1.15 -10.55
C ARG A 629 -26.95 -0.16 -9.82
N LEU A 630 -25.72 -0.70 -9.84
CA LEU A 630 -25.48 -2.06 -9.39
C LEU A 630 -25.81 -2.26 -7.92
N ASP A 631 -25.48 -1.30 -7.03
CA ASP A 631 -25.86 -1.34 -5.62
C ASP A 631 -27.37 -1.42 -5.43
N GLY A 632 -28.13 -0.63 -6.20
CA GLY A 632 -29.58 -0.66 -6.20
C GLY A 632 -30.16 -2.00 -6.68
N GLU A 633 -29.63 -2.55 -7.76
CA GLU A 633 -30.06 -3.85 -8.32
C GLU A 633 -29.71 -5.00 -7.38
N VAL A 634 -28.54 -4.99 -6.76
CA VAL A 634 -28.11 -5.96 -5.73
C VAL A 634 -29.03 -5.91 -4.51
N ASN A 635 -29.29 -4.71 -3.98
CA ASN A 635 -30.21 -4.54 -2.84
C ASN A 635 -31.63 -4.98 -3.18
N GLN A 636 -32.07 -4.78 -4.42
CA GLN A 636 -33.38 -5.28 -4.88
C GLN A 636 -33.44 -6.81 -4.86
N ILE A 637 -32.38 -7.52 -5.34
CA ILE A 637 -32.34 -8.98 -5.28
C ILE A 637 -32.35 -9.42 -3.82
N ILE A 638 -31.48 -8.85 -2.96
CA ILE A 638 -31.39 -9.18 -1.52
C ILE A 638 -32.74 -8.97 -0.83
N GLY A 639 -33.44 -7.89 -1.13
CA GLY A 639 -34.76 -7.60 -0.55
C GLY A 639 -35.83 -8.66 -0.85
N THR A 640 -35.70 -9.41 -1.96
CA THR A 640 -36.66 -10.48 -2.30
C THR A 640 -36.48 -11.74 -1.48
N PHE A 641 -35.33 -11.96 -0.85
CA PHE A 641 -35.12 -13.16 -0.01
C PHE A 641 -36.04 -13.22 1.21
N SER A 642 -36.54 -12.10 1.66
CA SER A 642 -37.53 -12.05 2.75
C SER A 642 -38.85 -12.74 2.40
N SER A 643 -39.20 -12.85 1.13
CA SER A 643 -40.41 -13.54 0.65
C SER A 643 -40.31 -15.06 0.75
N GLN A 644 -39.12 -15.63 0.84
CA GLN A 644 -38.85 -17.07 0.78
C GLN A 644 -39.45 -17.77 -0.45
N ASN A 645 -39.80 -17.02 -1.50
CA ASN A 645 -40.42 -17.53 -2.73
C ASN A 645 -39.43 -17.41 -3.89
N ILE A 646 -39.05 -18.54 -4.47
CA ILE A 646 -38.08 -18.61 -5.56
C ILE A 646 -38.57 -17.85 -6.79
N ASP A 647 -39.87 -17.88 -7.13
CA ASP A 647 -40.43 -17.19 -8.29
C ASP A 647 -40.30 -15.67 -8.12
N THR A 648 -40.51 -15.17 -6.89
CA THR A 648 -40.31 -13.74 -6.59
C THR A 648 -38.86 -13.33 -6.73
N ILE A 649 -37.92 -14.19 -6.27
CA ILE A 649 -36.48 -13.95 -6.43
C ILE A 649 -36.12 -13.96 -7.92
N MET A 650 -36.59 -14.96 -8.67
CA MET A 650 -36.29 -15.06 -10.11
C MET A 650 -36.89 -13.92 -10.92
N ALA A 651 -38.09 -13.46 -10.55
CA ALA A 651 -38.72 -12.31 -11.20
C ALA A 651 -37.99 -10.99 -10.97
N SER A 652 -37.17 -10.88 -9.90
CA SER A 652 -36.37 -9.68 -9.66
C SER A 652 -35.36 -9.39 -10.77
N PHE A 653 -34.85 -10.44 -11.44
CA PHE A 653 -33.91 -10.28 -12.56
C PHE A 653 -34.50 -9.56 -13.79
N ASN A 654 -35.82 -9.46 -13.92
CA ASN A 654 -36.46 -8.63 -14.95
C ASN A 654 -36.14 -7.13 -14.79
N LYS A 655 -35.75 -6.70 -13.60
CA LYS A 655 -35.48 -5.29 -13.26
C LYS A 655 -34.00 -4.97 -13.11
N THR A 656 -33.09 -5.95 -13.22
CA THR A 656 -31.66 -5.78 -13.04
C THR A 656 -30.94 -5.58 -14.38
N LYS A 657 -31.28 -4.49 -15.08
CA LYS A 657 -30.80 -4.24 -16.45
C LYS A 657 -29.28 -4.14 -16.54
N ALA A 658 -28.62 -3.48 -15.57
CA ALA A 658 -27.18 -3.33 -15.58
C ALA A 658 -26.46 -4.67 -15.31
N LEU A 659 -26.95 -5.49 -14.42
CA LEU A 659 -26.43 -6.85 -14.19
C LEU A 659 -26.65 -7.75 -15.42
N ASN A 660 -27.81 -7.62 -16.08
CA ASN A 660 -28.13 -8.42 -17.27
C ASN A 660 -27.20 -8.10 -18.45
N MET A 661 -26.96 -6.81 -18.74
CA MET A 661 -26.05 -6.41 -19.82
C MET A 661 -24.57 -6.67 -19.50
N LEU A 662 -24.20 -6.77 -18.22
CA LEU A 662 -22.88 -7.24 -17.79
C LEU A 662 -22.74 -8.77 -17.85
N ASN A 663 -23.74 -9.51 -18.34
CA ASN A 663 -23.76 -10.98 -18.40
C ASN A 663 -23.55 -11.64 -17.03
N ALA A 664 -24.20 -11.11 -15.96
CA ALA A 664 -24.23 -11.72 -14.65
C ALA A 664 -25.11 -12.98 -14.68
N LYS A 665 -24.56 -14.09 -15.17
CA LYS A 665 -25.27 -15.36 -15.38
C LYS A 665 -25.57 -16.08 -14.08
N TYR A 666 -24.64 -16.05 -13.14
CA TYR A 666 -24.76 -16.73 -11.86
C TYR A 666 -24.71 -15.73 -10.70
N VAL A 667 -25.52 -16.01 -9.66
CA VAL A 667 -25.56 -15.22 -8.43
C VAL A 667 -25.36 -16.14 -7.24
N ILE A 668 -24.23 -15.96 -6.52
CA ILE A 668 -23.93 -16.66 -5.26
C ILE A 668 -24.58 -15.86 -4.13
N TYR A 669 -25.60 -16.42 -3.51
CA TYR A 669 -26.29 -15.82 -2.35
C TYR A 669 -25.87 -16.46 -1.03
N HIS A 670 -25.40 -17.71 -1.09
CA HIS A 670 -24.83 -18.44 0.06
C HIS A 670 -23.80 -19.45 -0.48
N PRO A 671 -22.60 -19.54 0.12
CA PRO A 671 -21.53 -20.41 -0.40
C PRO A 671 -21.90 -21.90 -0.39
N GLU A 672 -22.70 -22.35 0.59
CA GLU A 672 -23.10 -23.76 0.76
C GLU A 672 -24.40 -24.12 0.01
N GLN A 673 -24.87 -23.24 -0.86
CA GLN A 673 -26.10 -23.48 -1.64
C GLN A 673 -25.78 -23.37 -3.16
N PRO A 674 -26.51 -24.08 -4.02
CA PRO A 674 -26.40 -23.87 -5.46
C PRO A 674 -26.64 -22.40 -5.83
N PRO A 675 -25.95 -21.87 -6.85
CA PRO A 675 -26.14 -20.48 -7.27
C PRO A 675 -27.52 -20.29 -7.92
N LEU A 676 -28.05 -19.06 -7.87
CA LEU A 676 -29.16 -18.68 -8.72
C LEU A 676 -28.65 -18.49 -10.15
N VAL A 677 -29.45 -18.94 -11.13
CA VAL A 677 -29.17 -18.70 -12.54
C VAL A 677 -30.04 -17.54 -13.01
N ASN A 678 -29.40 -16.46 -13.48
CA ASN A 678 -30.11 -15.30 -14.02
C ASN A 678 -30.62 -15.62 -15.44
N PRO A 679 -31.93 -15.76 -15.65
CA PRO A 679 -32.50 -16.09 -16.97
C PRO A 679 -32.41 -14.93 -17.96
N ASN A 680 -32.17 -13.70 -17.47
CA ASN A 680 -32.14 -12.48 -18.27
C ASN A 680 -30.72 -11.98 -18.56
N ALA A 681 -29.69 -12.77 -18.24
CA ALA A 681 -28.31 -12.44 -18.62
C ALA A 681 -28.22 -12.40 -20.16
N MET A 682 -27.69 -11.28 -20.68
CA MET A 682 -27.75 -11.01 -22.15
C MET A 682 -26.64 -11.69 -22.95
N GLY A 683 -25.84 -12.53 -22.31
CA GLY A 683 -24.72 -13.20 -22.98
C GLY A 683 -23.53 -12.29 -23.21
N ASN A 684 -22.61 -12.72 -24.09
CA ASN A 684 -21.36 -11.99 -24.31
C ASN A 684 -21.47 -10.86 -25.35
N ALA A 685 -22.47 -10.93 -26.21
CA ALA A 685 -22.76 -9.91 -27.22
C ALA A 685 -24.19 -10.08 -27.77
N TRP A 686 -24.76 -9.01 -28.24
CA TRP A 686 -26.08 -9.01 -28.91
C TRP A 686 -26.17 -7.89 -29.95
N PHE A 687 -27.12 -8.01 -30.89
CA PHE A 687 -27.46 -6.96 -31.84
C PHE A 687 -28.60 -6.11 -31.27
N VAL A 688 -28.55 -4.80 -31.54
CA VAL A 688 -29.61 -3.85 -31.19
C VAL A 688 -30.37 -3.39 -32.44
N ASN A 689 -31.64 -3.05 -32.27
CA ASN A 689 -32.50 -2.60 -33.36
C ASN A 689 -32.33 -1.10 -33.64
N GLU A 690 -31.89 -0.33 -32.64
CA GLU A 690 -31.71 1.12 -32.74
C GLU A 690 -30.63 1.60 -31.75
N TYR A 691 -30.21 2.85 -31.90
CA TYR A 691 -29.34 3.53 -30.94
C TYR A 691 -29.90 4.92 -30.62
N LYS A 692 -29.62 5.37 -29.40
CA LYS A 692 -29.95 6.71 -28.94
C LYS A 692 -28.64 7.48 -28.67
N LEU A 693 -28.46 8.59 -29.41
CA LEU A 693 -27.39 9.52 -29.14
C LEU A 693 -27.77 10.40 -27.94
N VAL A 694 -26.83 10.57 -27.04
CA VAL A 694 -26.95 11.44 -25.86
C VAL A 694 -25.82 12.49 -25.86
N ASN A 695 -26.09 13.67 -25.28
CA ASN A 695 -25.18 14.80 -25.43
C ASN A 695 -24.03 14.80 -24.41
N ASN A 696 -24.15 14.06 -23.30
CA ASN A 696 -23.21 14.06 -22.20
C ASN A 696 -23.33 12.79 -21.34
N ALA A 697 -22.39 12.62 -20.44
CA ALA A 697 -22.29 11.50 -19.53
C ALA A 697 -23.50 11.35 -18.58
N ASP A 698 -24.09 12.46 -18.12
CA ASP A 698 -25.26 12.43 -17.23
C ASP A 698 -26.49 11.84 -17.96
N GLU A 699 -26.70 12.22 -19.22
CA GLU A 699 -27.73 11.63 -20.04
C GLU A 699 -27.48 10.16 -20.36
N GLU A 700 -26.19 9.77 -20.58
CA GLU A 700 -25.81 8.40 -20.88
C GLU A 700 -26.16 7.46 -19.73
N ILE A 701 -25.70 7.78 -18.48
CA ILE A 701 -25.95 6.92 -17.31
C ILE A 701 -27.45 6.92 -16.91
N ALA A 702 -28.15 8.03 -17.09
CA ALA A 702 -29.57 8.13 -16.80
C ALA A 702 -30.40 7.26 -17.75
N ALA A 703 -30.03 7.19 -19.02
CA ALA A 703 -30.75 6.46 -20.06
C ALA A 703 -30.80 4.95 -19.82
N ILE A 704 -29.80 4.36 -19.17
CA ILE A 704 -29.73 2.94 -18.78
C ILE A 704 -30.96 2.50 -17.97
N ASN A 705 -31.57 3.42 -17.21
CA ASN A 705 -32.77 3.10 -16.43
C ASN A 705 -34.01 2.87 -17.25
N THR A 706 -34.14 3.64 -18.31
CA THR A 706 -35.40 3.78 -19.06
C THR A 706 -35.45 2.94 -20.31
N LEU A 707 -34.30 2.72 -20.97
CA LEU A 707 -34.20 1.98 -22.21
C LEU A 707 -34.13 0.46 -21.98
N ASP A 708 -34.55 -0.28 -22.96
CA ASP A 708 -34.38 -1.73 -23.03
C ASP A 708 -33.06 -2.03 -23.75
N PRO A 709 -32.03 -2.54 -23.01
CA PRO A 709 -30.74 -2.80 -23.62
C PRO A 709 -30.73 -3.91 -24.67
N HIS A 710 -31.80 -4.74 -24.75
CA HIS A 710 -31.95 -5.74 -25.80
C HIS A 710 -32.22 -5.10 -27.16
N THR A 711 -32.84 -3.94 -27.19
CA THR A 711 -33.31 -3.31 -28.45
C THR A 711 -32.56 -2.03 -28.79
N THR A 712 -32.07 -1.31 -27.78
CA THR A 712 -31.58 0.07 -27.95
C THR A 712 -30.23 0.26 -27.22
N ALA A 713 -29.20 0.64 -27.97
CA ALA A 713 -27.93 1.07 -27.40
C ALA A 713 -27.92 2.57 -27.11
N VAL A 714 -27.35 2.97 -25.96
CA VAL A 714 -27.11 4.39 -25.63
C VAL A 714 -25.68 4.74 -26.01
N VAL A 715 -25.49 5.77 -26.83
CA VAL A 715 -24.17 6.16 -27.34
C VAL A 715 -23.94 7.65 -27.08
N ASP A 716 -22.83 8.01 -26.48
CA ASP A 716 -22.42 9.40 -26.31
C ASP A 716 -22.10 10.01 -27.68
N LYS A 717 -22.57 11.25 -27.92
CA LYS A 717 -22.39 11.99 -29.18
C LYS A 717 -20.92 12.12 -29.62
N ARG A 718 -19.95 11.97 -28.74
CA ARG A 718 -18.53 11.92 -29.10
C ARG A 718 -18.19 10.77 -30.08
N PHE A 719 -19.00 9.74 -30.11
CA PHE A 719 -18.86 8.58 -31.02
C PHE A 719 -19.82 8.62 -32.22
N GLU A 720 -20.50 9.74 -32.47
CA GLU A 720 -21.46 9.90 -33.60
C GLU A 720 -20.82 9.60 -34.96
N SER A 721 -19.53 9.93 -35.13
CA SER A 721 -18.78 9.62 -36.35
C SER A 721 -18.78 8.14 -36.69
N GLU A 722 -18.69 7.26 -35.68
CA GLU A 722 -18.65 5.80 -35.86
C GLU A 722 -20.00 5.23 -36.29
N LEU A 723 -21.07 5.98 -36.09
CA LEU A 723 -22.44 5.62 -36.45
C LEU A 723 -22.88 6.26 -37.77
N SER A 724 -22.05 7.10 -38.39
CA SER A 724 -22.39 7.82 -39.59
C SER A 724 -22.76 6.87 -40.72
N GLY A 725 -23.93 7.07 -41.32
CA GLY A 725 -24.44 6.26 -42.42
C GLY A 725 -24.97 4.87 -42.03
N LEU A 726 -24.91 4.49 -40.75
CA LEU A 726 -25.46 3.21 -40.28
C LEU A 726 -26.99 3.24 -40.37
N LYS A 727 -27.55 2.24 -41.06
CA LYS A 727 -28.99 1.98 -41.13
C LYS A 727 -29.26 0.58 -40.63
N ILE A 728 -29.69 0.47 -39.39
CA ILE A 728 -29.99 -0.82 -38.78
C ILE A 728 -31.31 -1.33 -39.36
N THR A 729 -31.27 -2.49 -39.97
CA THR A 729 -32.48 -3.24 -40.35
C THR A 729 -32.58 -4.43 -39.40
N PRO A 730 -33.59 -4.48 -38.51
CA PRO A 730 -33.73 -5.57 -37.58
C PRO A 730 -33.70 -6.95 -38.28
N ASP A 731 -32.82 -7.83 -37.85
CA ASP A 731 -32.63 -9.19 -38.36
C ASP A 731 -32.79 -10.22 -37.25
N SER A 732 -33.93 -10.84 -37.14
CA SER A 732 -34.20 -11.85 -36.12
C SER A 732 -33.37 -13.14 -36.27
N THR A 733 -32.66 -13.30 -37.39
CA THR A 733 -31.82 -14.46 -37.70
C THR A 733 -30.35 -14.16 -37.45
N ALA A 734 -30.02 -12.89 -37.15
CA ALA A 734 -28.65 -12.47 -36.87
C ALA A 734 -28.16 -13.08 -35.56
N THR A 735 -26.95 -13.60 -35.60
CA THR A 735 -26.28 -14.24 -34.44
C THR A 735 -24.91 -13.66 -34.25
N ILE A 736 -24.51 -13.49 -32.97
CA ILE A 736 -23.16 -13.18 -32.55
C ILE A 736 -22.82 -14.03 -31.32
N GLU A 737 -21.78 -14.82 -31.42
CA GLU A 737 -21.39 -15.77 -30.37
C GLU A 737 -19.90 -15.68 -30.05
N LEU A 738 -19.54 -15.65 -28.77
CA LEU A 738 -18.16 -15.76 -28.29
C LEU A 738 -17.73 -17.23 -28.40
N VAL A 739 -16.72 -17.49 -29.23
CA VAL A 739 -16.19 -18.87 -29.46
C VAL A 739 -14.87 -19.11 -28.70
N SER A 740 -14.12 -18.05 -28.38
CA SER A 740 -12.87 -18.17 -27.60
C SER A 740 -12.69 -16.95 -26.72
N TYR A 741 -12.26 -17.22 -25.50
CA TYR A 741 -11.87 -16.20 -24.50
C TYR A 741 -10.45 -16.43 -24.01
N LYS A 742 -9.62 -15.38 -24.08
CA LYS A 742 -8.35 -15.21 -23.34
C LYS A 742 -8.35 -13.83 -22.72
N PRO A 743 -7.57 -13.59 -21.65
CA PRO A 743 -7.57 -12.28 -20.99
C PRO A 743 -7.30 -11.10 -21.93
N ASP A 744 -6.46 -11.30 -22.94
CA ASP A 744 -6.05 -10.29 -23.94
C ASP A 744 -6.58 -10.55 -25.36
N GLU A 745 -7.36 -11.60 -25.59
CA GLU A 745 -7.91 -11.94 -26.91
C GLU A 745 -9.31 -12.57 -26.82
N LEU A 746 -10.27 -11.99 -27.56
CA LEU A 746 -11.65 -12.47 -27.62
C LEU A 746 -11.98 -12.76 -29.08
N THR A 747 -12.56 -13.92 -29.37
CA THR A 747 -12.98 -14.28 -30.74
C THR A 747 -14.48 -14.53 -30.78
N TYR A 748 -15.16 -13.82 -31.66
CA TYR A 748 -16.61 -13.99 -31.92
C TYR A 748 -16.81 -14.48 -33.34
N LYS A 749 -17.90 -15.18 -33.54
CA LYS A 749 -18.46 -15.49 -34.85
C LYS A 749 -19.80 -14.82 -34.99
N THR A 750 -20.04 -14.24 -36.18
CA THR A 750 -21.27 -13.52 -36.48
C THR A 750 -21.86 -13.99 -37.77
N LYS A 751 -23.20 -13.86 -37.89
CA LYS A 751 -23.96 -14.07 -39.11
C LYS A 751 -25.10 -13.07 -39.09
N ALA A 752 -25.24 -12.27 -40.18
CA ALA A 752 -26.30 -11.27 -40.30
C ALA A 752 -26.61 -11.03 -41.77
N ALA A 753 -27.88 -10.86 -42.09
CA ALA A 753 -28.33 -10.60 -43.48
C ALA A 753 -28.05 -9.13 -43.91
N SER A 754 -27.93 -8.22 -42.99
CA SER A 754 -27.64 -6.79 -43.21
C SER A 754 -26.62 -6.30 -42.18
N GLU A 755 -26.06 -5.10 -42.39
CA GLU A 755 -25.19 -4.45 -41.42
C GLU A 755 -25.93 -4.24 -40.09
N GLN A 756 -25.30 -4.60 -39.00
CA GLN A 756 -25.85 -4.57 -37.63
C GLN A 756 -24.99 -3.73 -36.70
N LEU A 757 -25.56 -3.24 -35.62
CA LEU A 757 -24.88 -2.70 -34.48
C LEU A 757 -24.81 -3.76 -33.37
N ALA A 758 -23.61 -4.20 -33.02
CA ALA A 758 -23.37 -5.12 -31.90
C ALA A 758 -22.96 -4.37 -30.64
N VAL A 759 -23.54 -4.77 -29.52
CA VAL A 759 -23.08 -4.42 -28.16
C VAL A 759 -22.46 -5.66 -27.53
N LEU A 760 -21.32 -5.52 -26.89
CA LEU A 760 -20.59 -6.62 -26.26
C LEU A 760 -20.56 -6.39 -24.75
N SER A 761 -20.78 -7.43 -23.95
CA SER A 761 -20.71 -7.38 -22.48
C SER A 761 -19.27 -7.17 -21.96
N GLU A 762 -18.42 -6.50 -22.72
CA GLU A 762 -17.02 -6.26 -22.39
C GLU A 762 -16.80 -4.80 -22.05
N ILE A 763 -16.01 -4.55 -20.98
CA ILE A 763 -15.73 -3.19 -20.54
C ILE A 763 -14.90 -2.44 -21.58
N TYR A 764 -15.40 -1.28 -22.01
CA TYR A 764 -14.67 -0.37 -22.87
C TYR A 764 -13.50 0.28 -22.11
N PHE A 765 -12.34 0.28 -22.74
CA PHE A 765 -11.17 1.00 -22.28
C PHE A 765 -10.53 1.72 -23.47
N SER A 766 -10.23 3.00 -23.31
CA SER A 766 -9.88 3.90 -24.41
C SER A 766 -8.56 3.56 -25.12
N ASN A 767 -7.67 2.80 -24.44
CA ASN A 767 -6.33 2.53 -24.93
C ASN A 767 -5.96 1.03 -24.80
N GLY A 768 -5.60 0.43 -25.93
CA GLY A 768 -5.04 -0.92 -25.98
C GLY A 768 -5.92 -1.97 -26.62
N TRP A 769 -7.23 -1.87 -26.61
CA TRP A 769 -8.11 -2.78 -27.35
C TRP A 769 -8.17 -2.40 -28.82
N GLN A 770 -8.02 -3.39 -29.68
CA GLN A 770 -8.15 -3.29 -31.13
C GLN A 770 -9.12 -4.36 -31.60
N ALA A 771 -10.03 -4.00 -32.53
CA ALA A 771 -11.01 -4.92 -33.11
C ALA A 771 -10.67 -5.22 -34.57
N TYR A 772 -10.83 -6.48 -34.96
CA TYR A 772 -10.59 -6.97 -36.31
C TYR A 772 -11.81 -7.73 -36.79
N VAL A 773 -12.24 -7.46 -38.03
CA VAL A 773 -13.23 -8.27 -38.76
C VAL A 773 -12.50 -8.96 -39.91
N ASP A 774 -12.48 -10.27 -39.92
CA ASP A 774 -11.75 -11.11 -40.92
C ASP A 774 -10.28 -10.67 -41.10
N GLY A 775 -9.62 -10.33 -39.97
CA GLY A 775 -8.23 -9.87 -39.94
C GLY A 775 -7.99 -8.40 -40.31
N LYS A 776 -9.01 -7.64 -40.68
CA LYS A 776 -8.92 -6.22 -40.98
C LYS A 776 -9.33 -5.40 -39.76
N GLU A 777 -8.47 -4.48 -39.32
CA GLU A 777 -8.77 -3.59 -38.21
C GLU A 777 -9.97 -2.68 -38.50
N VAL A 778 -10.89 -2.59 -37.54
CA VAL A 778 -12.10 -1.78 -37.62
C VAL A 778 -12.30 -1.02 -36.31
N PRO A 779 -12.93 0.17 -36.32
CA PRO A 779 -13.20 0.91 -35.11
C PRO A 779 -14.23 0.22 -34.23
N HIS A 780 -14.05 0.38 -32.90
CA HIS A 780 -15.06 0.07 -31.91
C HIS A 780 -15.18 1.28 -30.97
N PHE A 781 -16.29 1.39 -30.27
CA PHE A 781 -16.61 2.55 -29.46
C PHE A 781 -17.35 2.13 -28.17
N ARG A 782 -17.65 3.09 -27.30
CA ARG A 782 -18.36 2.85 -26.05
C ARG A 782 -19.86 3.05 -26.25
N ALA A 783 -20.65 2.12 -25.70
CA ALA A 783 -22.07 2.20 -25.53
C ALA A 783 -22.48 1.81 -24.10
N ASP A 784 -23.72 2.11 -23.73
CA ASP A 784 -24.35 1.71 -22.49
C ASP A 784 -23.46 1.96 -21.25
N TRP A 785 -22.86 3.17 -21.22
CA TRP A 785 -21.98 3.66 -20.18
C TRP A 785 -20.58 3.01 -20.11
N THR A 786 -20.49 1.68 -20.14
CA THR A 786 -19.22 0.96 -19.91
C THR A 786 -18.89 -0.07 -20.98
N LEU A 787 -19.84 -0.41 -21.86
CA LEU A 787 -19.68 -1.55 -22.77
C LEU A 787 -19.03 -1.13 -24.10
N ARG A 788 -18.51 -2.14 -24.82
CA ARG A 788 -18.04 -1.96 -26.21
C ARG A 788 -19.17 -2.14 -27.20
N ALA A 789 -19.11 -1.37 -28.26
CA ALA A 789 -19.98 -1.54 -29.41
C ALA A 789 -19.19 -1.40 -30.70
N MET A 790 -19.66 -2.04 -31.77
CA MET A 790 -19.07 -1.93 -33.09
C MET A 790 -20.09 -2.26 -34.19
N ARG A 791 -19.84 -1.78 -35.39
CA ARG A 791 -20.59 -2.13 -36.59
C ARG A 791 -20.12 -3.48 -37.12
N ILE A 792 -21.05 -4.33 -37.47
CA ILE A 792 -20.81 -5.64 -38.06
C ILE A 792 -21.36 -5.65 -39.48
N PRO A 793 -20.55 -5.94 -40.51
CA PRO A 793 -21.02 -6.03 -41.90
C PRO A 793 -22.04 -7.15 -42.09
N ALA A 794 -22.79 -7.10 -43.18
CA ALA A 794 -23.63 -8.23 -43.61
C ALA A 794 -22.76 -9.42 -44.04
N GLY A 795 -23.13 -10.62 -43.62
CA GLY A 795 -22.40 -11.85 -43.92
C GLY A 795 -22.10 -12.70 -42.68
N GLU A 796 -21.22 -13.68 -42.90
CA GLU A 796 -20.62 -14.46 -41.84
C GLU A 796 -19.19 -13.92 -41.62
N HIS A 797 -18.87 -13.51 -40.40
CA HIS A 797 -17.57 -12.91 -40.08
C HIS A 797 -16.96 -13.47 -38.79
N GLU A 798 -15.64 -13.49 -38.75
CA GLU A 798 -14.87 -13.67 -37.52
C GLU A 798 -14.43 -12.31 -36.99
N ILE A 799 -14.74 -12.06 -35.71
CA ILE A 799 -14.34 -10.84 -35.04
C ILE A 799 -13.33 -11.19 -33.94
N ILE A 800 -12.18 -10.53 -33.97
CA ILE A 800 -11.15 -10.71 -32.95
C ILE A 800 -10.89 -9.38 -32.29
N PHE A 801 -10.99 -9.35 -30.94
CA PHE A 801 -10.49 -8.26 -30.15
C PHE A 801 -9.15 -8.64 -29.52
N LYS A 802 -8.14 -7.72 -29.57
CA LYS A 802 -6.84 -7.90 -28.93
C LYS A 802 -6.50 -6.71 -28.05
N PHE A 803 -5.95 -6.99 -26.86
CA PHE A 803 -5.47 -5.97 -25.96
C PHE A 803 -3.96 -5.82 -26.10
N GLU A 804 -3.53 -4.82 -26.85
CA GLU A 804 -2.14 -4.56 -27.17
C GLU A 804 -1.75 -3.10 -26.88
N PRO A 805 -1.60 -2.71 -25.59
CA PRO A 805 -1.21 -1.34 -25.24
C PRO A 805 0.26 -1.09 -25.61
N GLN A 806 0.51 -0.69 -26.85
CA GLN A 806 1.87 -0.52 -27.40
C GLN A 806 2.74 0.42 -26.58
N GLY A 807 2.16 1.52 -26.06
CA GLY A 807 2.88 2.45 -25.18
C GLY A 807 3.43 1.78 -23.91
N TYR A 808 2.65 0.85 -23.32
CA TYR A 808 3.07 0.08 -22.17
C TYR A 808 4.22 -0.88 -22.50
N TYR A 809 4.09 -1.67 -23.58
CA TYR A 809 5.14 -2.63 -23.97
C TYR A 809 6.44 -1.94 -24.38
N ASN A 810 6.37 -0.86 -25.18
CA ASN A 810 7.54 -0.05 -25.53
C ASN A 810 8.23 0.54 -24.30
N SER A 811 7.46 1.01 -23.34
CA SER A 811 7.98 1.53 -22.07
C SER A 811 8.74 0.46 -21.28
N ARG A 812 8.34 -0.80 -21.34
CA ARG A 812 9.04 -1.92 -20.70
C ARG A 812 10.40 -2.20 -21.35
N HIS A 813 10.54 -2.06 -22.66
CA HIS A 813 11.85 -2.19 -23.32
C HIS A 813 12.84 -1.11 -22.87
N VAL A 814 12.36 0.14 -22.75
CA VAL A 814 13.17 1.23 -22.19
C VAL A 814 13.58 0.93 -20.74
N ALA A 815 12.66 0.39 -19.94
CA ALA A 815 12.94 0.01 -18.55
C ALA A 815 14.01 -1.10 -18.47
N THR A 816 14.00 -2.09 -19.37
CA THR A 816 15.03 -3.12 -19.46
C THR A 816 16.41 -2.51 -19.69
N ALA A 817 16.57 -1.65 -20.71
CA ALA A 817 17.84 -1.03 -21.02
C ALA A 817 18.36 -0.16 -19.87
N SER A 818 17.50 0.67 -19.29
CA SER A 818 17.87 1.59 -18.21
C SER A 818 18.22 0.86 -16.91
N SER A 819 17.51 -0.22 -16.58
CA SER A 819 17.82 -1.06 -15.40
C SER A 819 19.17 -1.78 -15.57
N ALA A 820 19.51 -2.23 -16.79
CA ALA A 820 20.83 -2.80 -17.09
C ALA A 820 21.95 -1.78 -16.83
N VAL A 821 21.77 -0.52 -17.28
CA VAL A 821 22.74 0.56 -17.04
C VAL A 821 22.95 0.77 -15.54
N LEU A 822 21.88 0.83 -14.72
CA LEU A 822 22.00 1.00 -13.27
C LEU A 822 22.78 -0.15 -12.62
N VAL A 823 22.53 -1.39 -13.03
CA VAL A 823 23.24 -2.57 -12.50
C VAL A 823 24.71 -2.55 -12.91
N LEU A 824 25.03 -2.19 -14.16
CA LEU A 824 26.41 -2.06 -14.63
C LEU A 824 27.16 -0.94 -13.88
N LEU A 825 26.52 0.19 -13.60
CA LEU A 825 27.11 1.26 -12.79
C LEU A 825 27.41 0.79 -11.36
N LEU A 826 26.53 0.01 -10.74
CA LEU A 826 26.77 -0.60 -9.43
C LEU A 826 27.99 -1.53 -9.46
N ILE A 827 28.03 -2.44 -10.43
CA ILE A 827 29.15 -3.36 -10.63
C ILE A 827 30.46 -2.56 -10.82
N GLY A 828 30.43 -1.50 -11.63
CA GLY A 828 31.57 -0.61 -11.86
C GLY A 828 32.11 0.02 -10.57
N ILE A 829 31.23 0.48 -9.68
CA ILE A 829 31.64 1.03 -8.37
C ILE A 829 32.28 -0.04 -7.48
N ILE A 830 31.73 -1.25 -7.46
CA ILE A 830 32.26 -2.35 -6.65
C ILE A 830 33.64 -2.79 -7.14
N ILE A 831 33.83 -2.86 -8.46
CA ILE A 831 35.09 -3.32 -9.06
C ILE A 831 36.19 -2.22 -9.07
N ARG A 832 35.83 -0.94 -9.14
CA ARG A 832 36.73 0.19 -9.22
C ARG A 832 37.94 0.16 -8.25
N PRO A 833 37.77 -0.12 -6.95
CA PRO A 833 38.87 -0.17 -5.99
C PRO A 833 39.89 -1.28 -6.32
N PHE A 834 39.43 -2.38 -6.92
CA PHE A 834 40.30 -3.51 -7.28
C PHE A 834 41.13 -3.22 -8.58
N VAL A 835 40.52 -2.52 -9.52
CA VAL A 835 41.20 -2.14 -10.80
C VAL A 835 42.22 -1.05 -10.57
N LEU A 836 41.91 -0.04 -9.74
CA LEU A 836 42.84 1.06 -9.44
C LEU A 836 44.07 0.58 -8.66
N LYS A 837 43.92 -0.35 -7.72
CA LYS A 837 45.06 -0.95 -6.99
C LYS A 837 45.99 -1.73 -7.89
N ARG A 838 45.49 -2.32 -9.00
CA ARG A 838 46.31 -3.09 -9.94
C ARG A 838 47.13 -2.21 -10.90
N LYS A 839 46.81 -0.92 -11.04
CA LYS A 839 47.58 0.06 -11.81
C LYS A 839 48.71 0.70 -11.02
N ASP A 840 48.60 0.67 -9.67
CA ASP A 840 49.63 1.22 -8.79
C ASP A 840 50.64 0.13 -8.29
N GLU A 841 50.43 -1.13 -8.67
CA GLU A 841 51.37 -2.27 -8.59
C GLU A 841 52.05 -2.50 -9.94
#